data_3098791478109cbaf04a1e794bf37c53
#
_entry.id   3098791478109cbaf04a1e794bf37c53
#
_cell.length_a   1.000
_cell.length_b   1.000
_cell.length_c   1.000
_cell.angle_alpha   90.00
_cell.angle_beta   90.00
_cell.angle_gamma   90.00
#
_symmetry.space_group_name_H-M   'P 1'
#
loop_
_entity.id
_entity.type
_entity.pdbx_description
1 polymer ?
#
loop_
_entity_poly.entity_id
_entity_poly.type
_entity_poly.pdbx_seq_one_letter_code
_entity_poly.pdbx_strand_id
1 'polypeptide(L)'
;MMNHLMLAGTAMIFAISVMGGDAVAKQQSRAITAEMRANALANVERYDWAAEQQSSAIRAARAWVAMDDDELWELITSQELPRDIHTNKELGCPNCGDGIVPYGNYPWTTAGDASKANLRSASIHVEGLIPWKLRCPNCEEVYPKNDFWSYYQSALDEHGFFRRELGDESLLYNEEHPDPDDPLHKLYVDDGYGLTDSDGNRHRFIAYYNSWMQWTNIRRGLDALAHAYSLTSDPVYAHKAAVLIDRIADVYPDMDFEPFHRMGFEHSHWGTGMGRIIGCSWEGGAVQRMAENYDIIFDGMQGNEELVAFISRKAEEHNLGDKSSLEAITGHIAENMLMEFVRGLEDLRIRGRARKALMIVIATALDTPGVSEELIDRIFEPGFPSEADPDGRSLNWLLVECIGRDGIGRECGGYGLSWMRSARQYPALLEKYPEYTRRDLIAEFPKLRQTFLVEPRLMALDAVLPPYGDSGSTGGWGRIGAAATFVEGYRLYRDQRMADLAWRYADGDPARLRPSNAIFLEDPDALPREIAAVAGDEDFRLRCDHLGRYGQLVLQTEEPDAARGRAIWLAFGWALGHRHADALNLGLYAHNIDMLPDLGYPEYTGAWPKRHAWTANTISHNTLVINDVRNRANSGGQISLFACEPPVRVTEVMAPDAYDDIDAYRRTVALVDISDDDSYVLDVFRARGGTNHRLSYHGPAGAATVERLEMIEQPTGTFAGPDVEFAELPGEGETIRNTSGFSYLYDVERSGGPVESYYTVDWQAEDRRGRIAEGRQPHLRLHALTPVDEVALASGDPPQNRAGNPRSLRYLIQSRIGEEMQSQFVTMLEPYDTTPFISEVRLLETEHAAAAETVVAVAVEMIDGTVDILISCEERTRVEVEGGIEFDGRFGMVRIENGDVRLMRMSDASLLRVGDVALEAEQPAWEGVVTAINADDPADHRISLDPPLPPDADVVGRRIHFHNDVPKDTTWVIEAITETGISTGEITIIWDFLDSSDYAAGFRYLVNEDDRFVIPNHFGLDR
;
A
#
# COMPACT_ATOMS: atom_id res chain seq x y z
N MET A 1 28.93 0.57 -31.43
CA MET A 1 29.21 0.07 -30.10
C MET A 1 28.01 -0.68 -29.51
N MET A 2 26.92 -0.88 -30.25
CA MET A 2 25.69 -1.59 -29.82
C MET A 2 25.62 -3.07 -30.24
N ASN A 3 26.61 -3.57 -31.00
CA ASN A 3 26.56 -4.95 -31.53
C ASN A 3 27.47 -5.96 -30.81
N HIS A 4 28.08 -5.60 -29.68
CA HIS A 4 28.91 -6.54 -28.91
C HIS A 4 28.38 -6.97 -27.56
N LEU A 5 27.27 -6.38 -27.10
CA LEU A 5 26.60 -6.78 -25.84
C LEU A 5 25.48 -7.81 -26.01
N MET A 6 24.96 -7.98 -27.24
CA MET A 6 23.97 -9.03 -27.56
C MET A 6 24.59 -10.45 -27.66
N LEU A 7 25.88 -10.59 -27.78
CA LEU A 7 26.54 -11.89 -27.95
C LEU A 7 26.95 -12.59 -26.62
N ALA A 8 26.92 -11.90 -25.51
CA ALA A 8 27.27 -12.52 -24.21
C ALA A 8 26.05 -13.14 -23.49
N GLY A 9 24.85 -12.57 -23.67
CA GLY A 9 23.61 -13.13 -23.12
C GLY A 9 23.13 -14.39 -23.82
N THR A 10 23.32 -14.46 -25.15
CA THR A 10 22.91 -15.60 -25.98
C THR A 10 23.82 -16.82 -25.83
N ALA A 11 25.06 -16.65 -25.41
CA ALA A 11 26.01 -17.77 -25.26
C ALA A 11 25.79 -18.61 -23.99
N MET A 12 25.12 -18.07 -22.97
CA MET A 12 24.89 -18.80 -21.72
C MET A 12 23.58 -19.61 -21.74
N ILE A 13 22.60 -19.17 -22.50
CA ILE A 13 21.32 -19.93 -22.74
C ILE A 13 21.59 -21.19 -23.60
N PHE A 14 22.60 -21.14 -24.49
CA PHE A 14 23.02 -22.28 -25.30
C PHE A 14 23.81 -23.36 -24.50
N ALA A 15 24.31 -23.02 -23.31
CA ALA A 15 25.04 -23.99 -22.46
C ALA A 15 24.12 -24.97 -21.75
N ILE A 16 22.85 -24.61 -21.48
CA ILE A 16 21.85 -25.56 -20.90
C ILE A 16 21.36 -26.56 -21.95
N SER A 17 21.33 -26.16 -23.22
CA SER A 17 20.94 -27.02 -24.37
C SER A 17 22.06 -27.97 -24.86
N VAL A 18 23.31 -27.83 -24.35
CA VAL A 18 24.49 -28.59 -24.81
C VAL A 18 25.08 -29.48 -23.72
N MET A 19 24.61 -29.40 -22.47
CA MET A 19 24.92 -30.43 -21.49
C MET A 19 24.01 -31.64 -21.69
N GLY A 20 24.30 -32.43 -22.70
CA GLY A 20 23.88 -33.81 -22.84
C GLY A 20 24.56 -34.70 -21.81
N GLY A 21 24.33 -34.46 -20.56
CA GLY A 21 24.52 -35.34 -19.44
C GLY A 21 23.12 -35.59 -18.87
N ASP A 22 22.86 -36.84 -18.45
CA ASP A 22 21.59 -37.26 -17.84
C ASP A 22 21.16 -36.27 -16.73
N ALA A 23 20.44 -35.23 -17.11
CA ALA A 23 19.81 -34.32 -16.15
C ALA A 23 18.82 -35.17 -15.37
N VAL A 24 19.02 -35.32 -14.07
CA VAL A 24 18.14 -36.10 -13.21
C VAL A 24 16.77 -35.42 -13.28
N ALA A 25 15.81 -36.07 -13.91
CA ALA A 25 14.42 -35.61 -14.00
C ALA A 25 13.85 -35.41 -12.58
N LYS A 26 12.93 -34.48 -12.43
CA LYS A 26 12.18 -34.26 -11.19
C LYS A 26 11.71 -35.59 -10.59
N GLN A 27 11.94 -35.77 -9.30
CA GLN A 27 11.67 -37.05 -8.63
C GLN A 27 10.41 -37.06 -7.76
N GLN A 28 10.05 -35.87 -7.22
CA GLN A 28 8.97 -35.78 -6.22
C GLN A 28 8.39 -34.36 -6.15
N SER A 29 7.20 -34.23 -5.55
CA SER A 29 6.65 -32.94 -5.12
C SER A 29 7.45 -32.39 -3.95
N ARG A 30 7.83 -31.11 -4.03
CA ARG A 30 8.65 -30.41 -3.01
C ARG A 30 7.82 -29.49 -2.13
N ALA A 31 6.86 -28.76 -2.71
CA ALA A 31 6.02 -27.80 -1.99
C ALA A 31 5.12 -28.50 -0.96
N ILE A 32 4.53 -29.63 -1.35
CA ILE A 32 3.74 -30.53 -0.48
C ILE A 32 4.23 -31.94 -0.70
N THR A 33 5.08 -32.43 0.19
CA THR A 33 5.71 -33.74 0.09
C THR A 33 4.71 -34.89 0.38
N ALA A 34 5.09 -36.12 0.06
CA ALA A 34 4.30 -37.31 0.39
C ALA A 34 4.05 -37.47 1.90
N GLU A 35 5.05 -37.12 2.73
CA GLU A 35 4.91 -37.11 4.20
C GLU A 35 3.88 -36.07 4.65
N MET A 36 3.94 -34.84 4.12
CA MET A 36 2.97 -33.79 4.42
C MET A 36 1.54 -34.21 4.04
N ARG A 37 1.35 -34.87 2.90
CA ARG A 37 0.04 -35.41 2.51
C ARG A 37 -0.44 -36.54 3.46
N ALA A 38 0.47 -37.40 3.91
CA ALA A 38 0.14 -38.43 4.90
C ALA A 38 -0.30 -37.79 6.24
N ASN A 39 0.40 -36.75 6.70
CA ASN A 39 0.01 -35.98 7.86
C ASN A 39 -1.36 -35.33 7.69
N ALA A 40 -1.65 -34.77 6.51
CA ALA A 40 -2.96 -34.16 6.22
C ALA A 40 -4.09 -35.20 6.35
N LEU A 41 -3.93 -36.40 5.76
CA LEU A 41 -4.90 -37.47 5.88
C LEU A 41 -5.11 -37.89 7.35
N ALA A 42 -4.05 -38.06 8.12
CA ALA A 42 -4.13 -38.39 9.53
C ALA A 42 -4.84 -37.27 10.35
N ASN A 43 -4.58 -36.01 10.03
CA ASN A 43 -5.21 -34.86 10.67
C ASN A 43 -6.71 -34.75 10.28
N VAL A 44 -7.09 -35.10 9.06
CA VAL A 44 -8.49 -35.16 8.63
C VAL A 44 -9.27 -36.20 9.45
N GLU A 45 -8.67 -37.32 9.77
CA GLU A 45 -9.31 -38.32 10.65
C GLU A 45 -9.38 -37.88 12.12
N ARG A 46 -8.48 -37.02 12.57
CA ARG A 46 -8.31 -36.65 13.96
C ARG A 46 -9.04 -35.35 14.36
N TYR A 47 -9.19 -34.40 13.43
CA TYR A 47 -9.67 -33.06 13.71
C TYR A 47 -10.82 -32.63 12.79
N ASP A 48 -11.92 -32.15 13.35
CA ASP A 48 -13.08 -31.67 12.60
C ASP A 48 -12.72 -30.50 11.67
N TRP A 49 -11.85 -29.59 12.11
CA TRP A 49 -11.41 -28.47 11.27
C TRP A 49 -10.64 -28.92 10.03
N ALA A 50 -9.84 -29.98 10.13
CA ALA A 50 -9.11 -30.54 8.99
C ALA A 50 -10.06 -31.29 8.03
N ALA A 51 -11.04 -32.01 8.57
CA ALA A 51 -12.09 -32.66 7.78
C ALA A 51 -12.94 -31.61 7.02
N GLU A 52 -13.25 -30.48 7.64
CA GLU A 52 -13.95 -29.38 6.95
C GLU A 52 -13.09 -28.72 5.86
N GLN A 53 -11.77 -28.54 6.07
CA GLN A 53 -10.86 -28.06 5.04
C GLN A 53 -10.80 -29.01 3.85
N GLN A 54 -10.66 -30.32 4.07
CA GLN A 54 -10.70 -31.32 3.00
C GLN A 54 -12.04 -31.27 2.26
N SER A 55 -13.17 -31.28 2.98
CA SER A 55 -14.49 -31.18 2.40
C SER A 55 -14.68 -29.92 1.56
N SER A 56 -14.12 -28.81 2.01
CA SER A 56 -14.15 -27.54 1.28
C SER A 56 -13.31 -27.61 -0.01
N ALA A 57 -12.12 -28.20 0.05
CA ALA A 57 -11.26 -28.39 -1.13
C ALA A 57 -11.95 -29.29 -2.17
N ILE A 58 -12.57 -30.39 -1.74
CA ILE A 58 -13.34 -31.28 -2.60
C ILE A 58 -14.52 -30.53 -3.26
N ARG A 59 -15.28 -29.75 -2.48
CA ARG A 59 -16.37 -28.90 -3.03
C ARG A 59 -15.86 -27.92 -4.10
N ALA A 60 -14.73 -27.27 -3.85
CA ALA A 60 -14.13 -26.31 -4.79
C ALA A 60 -13.67 -26.96 -6.10
N ALA A 61 -13.13 -28.19 -6.03
CA ALA A 61 -12.67 -28.95 -7.20
C ALA A 61 -13.79 -29.66 -7.95
N ARG A 62 -15.00 -29.77 -7.38
CA ARG A 62 -16.08 -30.64 -7.89
C ARG A 62 -16.47 -30.37 -9.35
N ALA A 63 -16.59 -29.10 -9.73
CA ALA A 63 -16.95 -28.73 -11.10
C ALA A 63 -15.88 -29.17 -12.12
N TRP A 64 -14.61 -29.02 -11.70
CA TRP A 64 -13.45 -29.35 -12.53
C TRP A 64 -13.26 -30.86 -12.75
N VAL A 65 -13.54 -31.67 -11.73
CA VAL A 65 -13.51 -33.13 -11.84
C VAL A 65 -14.68 -33.64 -12.66
N ALA A 66 -15.82 -32.96 -12.65
CA ALA A 66 -17.01 -33.35 -13.41
C ALA A 66 -16.89 -33.13 -14.92
N MET A 67 -15.99 -32.25 -15.37
CA MET A 67 -15.68 -32.09 -16.80
C MET A 67 -14.92 -33.30 -17.32
N ASP A 68 -15.19 -33.69 -18.58
CA ASP A 68 -14.31 -34.64 -19.24
C ASP A 68 -12.95 -33.98 -19.62
N ASP A 69 -12.00 -34.79 -20.08
CA ASP A 69 -10.65 -34.31 -20.36
C ASP A 69 -10.61 -33.45 -21.63
N ASP A 70 -11.48 -33.74 -22.60
CA ASP A 70 -11.60 -32.92 -23.80
C ASP A 70 -12.18 -31.54 -23.48
N GLU A 71 -13.22 -31.46 -22.63
CA GLU A 71 -13.78 -30.20 -22.14
C GLU A 71 -12.71 -29.34 -21.40
N LEU A 72 -11.91 -29.97 -20.52
CA LEU A 72 -10.84 -29.26 -19.79
C LEU A 72 -9.76 -28.75 -20.74
N TRP A 73 -9.37 -29.55 -21.74
CA TRP A 73 -8.36 -29.19 -22.72
C TRP A 73 -8.81 -27.98 -23.56
N GLU A 74 -10.08 -27.97 -23.97
CA GLU A 74 -10.70 -26.88 -24.76
C GLU A 74 -10.87 -25.56 -24.00
N LEU A 75 -10.88 -25.59 -22.66
CA LEU A 75 -10.96 -24.36 -21.85
C LEU A 75 -9.74 -23.44 -22.04
N ILE A 76 -8.58 -24.01 -22.37
CA ILE A 76 -7.36 -23.24 -22.55
C ILE A 76 -7.40 -22.53 -23.90
N THR A 77 -7.58 -21.21 -23.84
CA THR A 77 -7.67 -20.40 -25.05
C THR A 77 -6.33 -20.26 -25.74
N SER A 78 -6.39 -20.14 -27.06
CA SER A 78 -5.23 -20.02 -27.91
C SER A 78 -4.42 -18.75 -27.65
N GLN A 79 -3.12 -18.82 -27.92
CA GLN A 79 -2.17 -17.75 -27.72
C GLN A 79 -2.49 -16.46 -28.49
N GLU A 80 -3.11 -16.52 -29.66
CA GLU A 80 -3.45 -15.35 -30.48
C GLU A 80 -4.76 -14.66 -30.07
N LEU A 81 -5.63 -15.34 -29.31
CA LEU A 81 -6.85 -14.66 -28.86
C LEU A 81 -6.48 -13.53 -27.88
N PRO A 82 -6.85 -12.29 -28.19
CA PRO A 82 -6.46 -11.14 -27.40
C PRO A 82 -6.87 -11.20 -25.93
N ARG A 83 -6.07 -10.60 -25.06
CA ARG A 83 -6.27 -10.52 -23.63
C ARG A 83 -6.07 -9.09 -23.14
N ASP A 84 -7.04 -8.57 -22.36
CA ASP A 84 -6.97 -7.25 -21.73
C ASP A 84 -7.62 -7.31 -20.35
N ILE A 85 -7.13 -6.56 -19.37
CA ILE A 85 -7.77 -6.46 -18.06
C ILE A 85 -8.84 -5.37 -17.99
N HIS A 86 -9.09 -4.67 -19.09
CA HIS A 86 -10.12 -3.62 -19.20
C HIS A 86 -10.90 -3.72 -20.51
N THR A 87 -12.18 -3.39 -20.47
CA THR A 87 -13.00 -3.27 -21.68
C THR A 87 -12.71 -1.98 -22.46
N ASN A 88 -12.59 -0.90 -21.85
CA ASN A 88 -12.16 0.47 -22.07
C ASN A 88 -12.75 1.31 -20.93
N LYS A 89 -11.99 1.53 -19.90
CA LYS A 89 -12.50 2.13 -18.66
C LYS A 89 -12.74 3.64 -18.77
N GLU A 90 -12.12 4.32 -19.73
CA GLU A 90 -12.34 5.76 -19.93
C GLU A 90 -13.73 6.05 -20.46
N LEU A 91 -14.28 5.15 -21.27
CA LEU A 91 -15.61 5.30 -21.85
C LEU A 91 -16.71 4.71 -20.96
N GLY A 92 -16.35 3.90 -19.97
CA GLY A 92 -17.33 3.21 -19.14
C GLY A 92 -18.12 2.15 -19.92
N CYS A 93 -19.42 2.12 -19.72
CA CYS A 93 -20.35 1.23 -20.42
C CYS A 93 -20.86 1.87 -21.73
N PRO A 94 -20.93 1.14 -22.87
CA PRO A 94 -21.45 1.69 -24.10
C PRO A 94 -22.88 2.27 -24.00
N ASN A 95 -23.69 1.81 -23.03
CA ASN A 95 -25.07 2.28 -22.85
C ASN A 95 -25.22 3.34 -21.74
N CYS A 96 -24.54 3.18 -20.60
CA CYS A 96 -24.73 4.07 -19.44
C CYS A 96 -23.49 4.86 -19.03
N GLY A 97 -22.42 4.84 -19.86
CA GLY A 97 -21.20 5.62 -19.61
C GLY A 97 -20.63 5.38 -18.22
N ASP A 98 -20.38 6.46 -17.49
CA ASP A 98 -19.81 6.47 -16.14
C ASP A 98 -20.75 5.88 -15.07
N GLY A 99 -22.01 5.57 -15.39
CA GLY A 99 -22.92 4.89 -14.48
C GLY A 99 -22.38 3.56 -13.94
N ILE A 100 -21.40 2.95 -14.60
CA ILE A 100 -20.73 1.72 -14.15
C ILE A 100 -19.63 1.96 -13.08
N VAL A 101 -19.10 3.17 -12.94
CA VAL A 101 -17.97 3.50 -12.04
C VAL A 101 -18.21 3.14 -10.58
N PRO A 102 -19.42 3.34 -9.98
CA PRO A 102 -19.68 2.98 -8.58
C PRO A 102 -19.49 1.49 -8.26
N TYR A 103 -19.47 0.62 -9.27
CA TYR A 103 -19.29 -0.83 -9.11
C TYR A 103 -17.82 -1.26 -9.03
N GLY A 104 -16.87 -0.33 -9.05
CA GLY A 104 -15.44 -0.58 -8.87
C GLY A 104 -14.64 -0.64 -10.16
N ASN A 105 -13.34 -1.01 -10.04
CA ASN A 105 -12.39 -0.96 -11.17
C ASN A 105 -12.59 -2.09 -12.20
N TYR A 106 -13.23 -3.18 -11.80
CA TYR A 106 -13.51 -4.37 -12.63
C TYR A 106 -14.99 -4.74 -12.49
N PRO A 107 -15.90 -3.89 -12.97
CA PRO A 107 -17.31 -3.93 -12.59
C PRO A 107 -18.12 -4.97 -13.36
N TRP A 108 -17.64 -5.43 -14.51
CA TRP A 108 -18.36 -6.33 -15.40
C TRP A 108 -18.59 -7.71 -14.78
N THR A 109 -19.77 -8.27 -14.98
CA THR A 109 -20.15 -9.61 -14.52
C THR A 109 -20.41 -10.53 -15.71
N THR A 110 -20.38 -11.84 -15.50
CA THR A 110 -20.83 -12.78 -16.53
C THR A 110 -22.35 -12.69 -16.70
N ALA A 111 -22.85 -12.84 -17.94
CA ALA A 111 -24.28 -12.66 -18.22
C ALA A 111 -25.21 -13.70 -17.59
N GLY A 112 -24.67 -14.75 -16.95
CA GLY A 112 -25.48 -15.85 -16.39
C GLY A 112 -25.94 -15.68 -14.95
N ASP A 113 -25.35 -14.81 -14.14
CA ASP A 113 -25.67 -14.69 -12.71
C ASP A 113 -25.56 -13.23 -12.19
N ALA A 114 -26.68 -12.54 -12.23
CA ALA A 114 -26.79 -11.15 -11.75
C ALA A 114 -26.62 -11.02 -10.22
N SER A 115 -26.67 -12.12 -9.46
CA SER A 115 -26.58 -12.08 -7.99
C SER A 115 -25.15 -12.04 -7.45
N LYS A 116 -24.14 -12.27 -8.30
CA LYS A 116 -22.73 -12.37 -7.90
C LYS A 116 -21.91 -11.23 -8.48
N ALA A 117 -22.13 -10.04 -7.96
CA ALA A 117 -21.44 -8.80 -8.35
C ALA A 117 -19.93 -8.77 -8.00
N ASN A 118 -19.34 -9.87 -7.51
CA ASN A 118 -17.92 -9.90 -7.15
C ASN A 118 -17.21 -11.06 -7.84
N LEU A 119 -16.55 -10.76 -8.95
CA LEU A 119 -15.78 -11.72 -9.76
C LEU A 119 -14.67 -12.45 -9.01
N ARG A 120 -14.19 -11.90 -7.90
CA ARG A 120 -13.23 -12.60 -7.03
C ARG A 120 -13.84 -13.79 -6.30
N SER A 121 -15.16 -13.89 -6.24
CA SER A 121 -15.90 -14.97 -5.59
C SER A 121 -16.70 -15.85 -6.55
N ALA A 122 -16.74 -15.53 -7.85
CA ALA A 122 -17.43 -16.35 -8.83
C ALA A 122 -16.66 -17.65 -9.03
N SER A 123 -17.17 -18.73 -8.43
CA SER A 123 -16.87 -20.07 -8.94
C SER A 123 -17.42 -20.16 -10.37
N ILE A 124 -16.70 -20.79 -11.30
CA ILE A 124 -17.31 -21.21 -12.54
C ILE A 124 -18.49 -22.12 -12.18
N HIS A 125 -19.70 -21.65 -12.43
CA HIS A 125 -20.80 -22.55 -12.67
C HIS A 125 -20.81 -22.77 -14.17
N VAL A 126 -20.29 -23.91 -14.59
CA VAL A 126 -20.32 -24.36 -15.99
C VAL A 126 -21.76 -24.46 -16.49
N GLU A 127 -22.72 -24.67 -15.59
CA GLU A 127 -24.15 -24.65 -15.90
C GLU A 127 -24.66 -23.18 -15.87
N GLY A 128 -24.93 -22.63 -17.04
CA GLY A 128 -25.58 -21.32 -17.20
C GLY A 128 -24.66 -20.15 -17.57
N LEU A 129 -23.38 -20.37 -17.84
CA LEU A 129 -22.56 -19.38 -18.54
C LEU A 129 -23.09 -19.21 -19.96
N ILE A 130 -23.48 -17.96 -20.31
CA ILE A 130 -23.52 -17.58 -21.70
C ILE A 130 -22.06 -17.32 -22.07
N PRO A 131 -21.40 -18.21 -22.81
CA PRO A 131 -19.96 -18.09 -23.08
C PRO A 131 -19.65 -16.76 -23.73
N TRP A 132 -18.60 -16.08 -23.21
CA TRP A 132 -18.06 -14.85 -23.84
C TRP A 132 -18.99 -13.63 -23.80
N LYS A 133 -19.97 -13.58 -22.90
CA LYS A 133 -20.85 -12.44 -22.69
C LYS A 133 -20.60 -11.80 -21.31
N LEU A 134 -20.55 -10.49 -21.27
CA LEU A 134 -20.41 -9.65 -20.07
C LEU A 134 -21.66 -8.79 -19.88
N ARG A 135 -22.09 -8.65 -18.64
CA ARG A 135 -23.24 -7.82 -18.23
C ARG A 135 -22.76 -6.58 -17.48
N CYS A 136 -23.29 -5.41 -17.83
CA CYS A 136 -23.13 -4.20 -17.03
C CYS A 136 -23.97 -4.32 -15.74
N PRO A 137 -23.40 -4.13 -14.55
CA PRO A 137 -24.15 -4.22 -13.28
C PRO A 137 -25.09 -3.02 -13.05
N ASN A 138 -24.92 -1.93 -13.80
CA ASN A 138 -25.75 -0.74 -13.68
C ASN A 138 -26.99 -0.76 -14.59
N CYS A 139 -26.81 -1.00 -15.89
CA CYS A 139 -27.89 -0.96 -16.86
C CYS A 139 -28.31 -2.34 -17.37
N GLU A 140 -27.67 -3.41 -16.92
CA GLU A 140 -27.93 -4.81 -17.26
C GLU A 140 -27.67 -5.18 -18.73
N GLU A 141 -27.25 -4.25 -19.58
CA GLU A 141 -26.88 -4.53 -20.97
C GLU A 141 -25.75 -5.57 -21.07
N VAL A 142 -25.84 -6.39 -22.10
CA VAL A 142 -24.92 -7.53 -22.34
C VAL A 142 -24.14 -7.35 -23.62
N TYR A 143 -22.81 -7.55 -23.54
CA TYR A 143 -21.89 -7.42 -24.66
C TYR A 143 -20.94 -8.63 -24.75
N PRO A 144 -20.41 -8.96 -25.98
CA PRO A 144 -20.80 -8.44 -27.28
C PRO A 144 -22.19 -8.90 -27.69
N LYS A 145 -22.75 -8.35 -28.78
CA LYS A 145 -24.08 -8.68 -29.29
C LYS A 145 -24.09 -9.86 -30.29
N ASN A 146 -22.92 -10.36 -30.70
CA ASN A 146 -22.78 -11.55 -31.54
C ASN A 146 -22.53 -12.82 -30.76
N ASP A 147 -22.72 -13.99 -31.36
CA ASP A 147 -22.27 -15.30 -30.88
C ASP A 147 -20.76 -15.47 -31.14
N PHE A 148 -19.95 -14.98 -30.21
CA PHE A 148 -18.50 -15.09 -30.33
C PHE A 148 -18.00 -16.53 -30.19
N TRP A 149 -18.67 -17.39 -29.42
CA TRP A 149 -18.21 -18.77 -29.26
C TRP A 149 -18.25 -19.56 -30.58
N SER A 150 -19.35 -19.47 -31.31
CA SER A 150 -19.43 -20.10 -32.64
C SER A 150 -18.41 -19.54 -33.61
N TYR A 151 -18.15 -18.20 -33.56
CA TYR A 151 -17.09 -17.59 -34.35
C TYR A 151 -15.71 -18.14 -33.98
N TYR A 152 -15.37 -18.18 -32.68
CA TYR A 152 -14.10 -18.72 -32.18
C TYR A 152 -13.88 -20.16 -32.63
N GLN A 153 -14.89 -21.03 -32.49
CA GLN A 153 -14.79 -22.42 -32.94
C GLN A 153 -14.56 -22.55 -34.47
N SER A 154 -15.16 -21.67 -35.27
CA SER A 154 -14.95 -21.65 -36.72
C SER A 154 -13.56 -21.20 -37.13
N ALA A 155 -12.83 -20.53 -36.22
CA ALA A 155 -11.54 -19.94 -36.47
C ALA A 155 -10.34 -20.79 -35.95
N LEU A 156 -10.56 -22.03 -35.48
CA LEU A 156 -9.50 -22.91 -35.02
C LEU A 156 -8.75 -23.55 -36.16
N ASP A 157 -7.40 -23.54 -36.13
CA ASP A 157 -6.53 -24.24 -37.05
C ASP A 157 -6.34 -25.74 -36.69
N GLU A 158 -5.50 -26.47 -37.42
CA GLU A 158 -5.17 -27.88 -37.19
C GLU A 158 -4.52 -28.16 -35.83
N HIS A 159 -3.91 -27.15 -35.20
CA HIS A 159 -3.31 -27.21 -33.85
C HIS A 159 -4.31 -26.86 -32.73
N GLY A 160 -5.56 -26.56 -33.07
CA GLY A 160 -6.55 -26.04 -32.16
C GLY A 160 -6.24 -24.63 -31.71
N PHE A 161 -5.56 -23.84 -32.54
CA PHE A 161 -5.20 -22.43 -32.25
C PHE A 161 -6.11 -21.49 -33.04
N PHE A 162 -6.57 -20.44 -32.40
CA PHE A 162 -7.39 -19.41 -33.00
C PHE A 162 -6.59 -18.64 -34.05
N ARG A 163 -7.16 -18.56 -35.25
CA ARG A 163 -6.68 -17.80 -36.40
C ARG A 163 -7.83 -16.96 -36.91
N ARG A 164 -7.77 -15.66 -36.69
CA ARG A 164 -8.85 -14.73 -37.04
C ARG A 164 -9.26 -14.84 -38.52
N GLU A 165 -8.27 -15.06 -39.40
CA GLU A 165 -8.46 -15.18 -40.85
C GLU A 165 -9.20 -16.43 -41.29
N LEU A 166 -9.33 -17.44 -40.43
CA LEU A 166 -10.11 -18.66 -40.70
C LEU A 166 -11.58 -18.53 -40.28
N GLY A 167 -11.90 -17.51 -39.44
CA GLY A 167 -13.22 -17.35 -38.84
C GLY A 167 -14.33 -17.10 -39.86
N ASP A 168 -15.50 -17.64 -39.58
CA ASP A 168 -16.70 -17.43 -40.42
C ASP A 168 -17.29 -16.03 -40.16
N GLU A 169 -16.99 -15.10 -41.09
CA GLU A 169 -17.47 -13.70 -40.98
C GLU A 169 -18.99 -13.58 -40.98
N SER A 170 -19.73 -14.60 -41.41
CA SER A 170 -21.20 -14.61 -41.35
C SER A 170 -21.76 -14.63 -39.95
N LEU A 171 -20.93 -15.04 -38.93
CA LEU A 171 -21.28 -15.05 -37.51
C LEU A 171 -21.02 -13.69 -36.82
N LEU A 172 -20.35 -12.76 -37.52
CA LEU A 172 -20.04 -11.44 -36.99
C LEU A 172 -21.17 -10.45 -37.32
N TYR A 173 -22.31 -10.59 -36.62
CA TYR A 173 -23.42 -9.66 -36.67
C TYR A 173 -24.10 -9.51 -35.31
N ASN A 174 -24.82 -8.40 -35.11
CA ASN A 174 -25.60 -8.14 -33.93
C ASN A 174 -26.87 -8.99 -33.95
N GLU A 175 -26.96 -10.00 -33.05
CA GLU A 175 -28.09 -10.93 -32.98
C GLU A 175 -29.43 -10.24 -32.69
N GLU A 176 -29.45 -9.07 -32.06
CA GLU A 176 -30.62 -8.24 -31.81
C GLU A 176 -31.09 -7.47 -33.05
N HIS A 177 -30.18 -7.30 -34.05
CA HIS A 177 -30.40 -6.60 -35.33
C HIS A 177 -29.92 -7.48 -36.52
N PRO A 178 -30.63 -8.60 -36.81
CA PRO A 178 -30.18 -9.58 -37.77
C PRO A 178 -30.31 -9.15 -39.24
N ASP A 179 -31.07 -8.10 -39.53
CA ASP A 179 -31.27 -7.56 -40.88
C ASP A 179 -29.97 -6.88 -41.36
N PRO A 180 -29.34 -7.31 -42.45
CA PRO A 180 -28.12 -6.71 -42.97
C PRO A 180 -28.27 -5.20 -43.36
N ASP A 181 -29.47 -4.76 -43.62
CA ASP A 181 -29.77 -3.37 -43.95
C ASP A 181 -30.00 -2.49 -42.68
N ASP A 182 -30.04 -3.08 -41.47
CA ASP A 182 -30.15 -2.36 -40.23
C ASP A 182 -28.79 -1.66 -39.89
N PRO A 183 -28.78 -0.35 -39.60
CA PRO A 183 -27.57 0.37 -39.19
C PRO A 183 -26.81 -0.22 -37.99
N LEU A 184 -27.53 -0.93 -37.12
CA LEU A 184 -26.96 -1.57 -35.93
C LEU A 184 -26.42 -2.99 -36.19
N HIS A 185 -26.64 -3.53 -37.42
CA HIS A 185 -26.26 -4.92 -37.74
C HIS A 185 -24.78 -5.25 -37.45
N LYS A 186 -23.87 -4.32 -37.68
CA LYS A 186 -22.42 -4.48 -37.43
C LYS A 186 -21.90 -3.77 -36.19
N LEU A 187 -22.76 -3.10 -35.42
CA LEU A 187 -22.38 -2.46 -34.15
C LEU A 187 -22.48 -3.43 -32.98
N TYR A 188 -21.63 -3.23 -31.99
CA TYR A 188 -21.52 -4.05 -30.78
C TYR A 188 -21.14 -5.53 -31.04
N VAL A 189 -20.44 -5.76 -32.16
CA VAL A 189 -19.94 -7.07 -32.61
C VAL A 189 -18.44 -7.15 -32.34
N ASP A 190 -17.98 -8.19 -31.62
CA ASP A 190 -16.58 -8.40 -31.28
C ASP A 190 -16.04 -9.67 -31.95
N ASP A 191 -14.94 -9.56 -32.67
CA ASP A 191 -14.20 -10.65 -33.34
C ASP A 191 -12.98 -11.13 -32.54
N GLY A 192 -12.90 -10.72 -31.26
CA GLY A 192 -11.75 -10.91 -30.35
C GLY A 192 -10.88 -9.66 -30.23
N TYR A 193 -10.94 -8.76 -31.21
CA TYR A 193 -10.12 -7.53 -31.26
C TYR A 193 -10.89 -6.26 -30.89
N GLY A 194 -12.10 -6.40 -30.41
CA GLY A 194 -12.96 -5.33 -29.90
C GLY A 194 -14.14 -4.99 -30.78
N LEU A 195 -15.22 -4.55 -30.14
CA LEU A 195 -16.43 -4.05 -30.78
C LEU A 195 -16.40 -2.52 -30.94
N THR A 196 -17.21 -2.02 -31.90
CA THR A 196 -17.46 -0.60 -32.09
C THR A 196 -18.87 -0.25 -31.62
N ASP A 197 -19.02 0.82 -30.82
CA ASP A 197 -20.33 1.34 -30.42
C ASP A 197 -20.92 2.33 -31.45
N SER A 198 -22.11 2.89 -31.15
CA SER A 198 -22.80 3.84 -32.01
C SER A 198 -22.05 5.16 -32.23
N ASP A 199 -21.17 5.53 -31.32
CA ASP A 199 -20.38 6.75 -31.36
C ASP A 199 -19.01 6.56 -32.04
N GLY A 200 -18.73 5.31 -32.49
CA GLY A 200 -17.48 4.91 -33.14
C GLY A 200 -16.35 4.57 -32.15
N ASN A 201 -16.62 4.51 -30.86
CA ASN A 201 -15.63 4.14 -29.88
C ASN A 201 -15.39 2.62 -29.88
N ARG A 202 -14.16 2.22 -29.52
CA ARG A 202 -13.76 0.82 -29.48
C ARG A 202 -13.71 0.30 -28.05
N HIS A 203 -14.37 -0.84 -27.80
CA HIS A 203 -14.43 -1.57 -26.54
C HIS A 203 -13.92 -3.00 -26.72
N ARG A 204 -13.24 -3.57 -25.70
CA ARG A 204 -12.52 -4.86 -25.79
C ARG A 204 -13.16 -5.93 -24.90
N PHE A 205 -14.43 -6.26 -25.16
CA PHE A 205 -15.19 -7.16 -24.28
C PHE A 205 -14.67 -8.60 -24.31
N ILE A 206 -14.33 -9.13 -25.49
CA ILE A 206 -13.81 -10.49 -25.60
C ILE A 206 -12.41 -10.61 -25.00
N ALA A 207 -11.52 -9.66 -25.27
CA ALA A 207 -10.19 -9.65 -24.67
C ALA A 207 -10.24 -9.56 -23.13
N TYR A 208 -11.16 -8.75 -22.59
CA TYR A 208 -11.40 -8.69 -21.14
C TYR A 208 -11.96 -10.01 -20.60
N TYR A 209 -12.95 -10.60 -21.25
CA TYR A 209 -13.49 -11.90 -20.87
C TYR A 209 -12.40 -12.96 -20.83
N ASN A 210 -11.58 -13.04 -21.87
CA ASN A 210 -10.48 -13.99 -21.97
C ASN A 210 -9.49 -13.84 -20.80
N SER A 211 -8.97 -12.63 -20.57
CA SER A 211 -8.00 -12.38 -19.50
C SER A 211 -8.60 -12.49 -18.11
N TRP A 212 -9.68 -11.72 -17.84
CA TRP A 212 -10.18 -11.52 -16.49
C TRP A 212 -11.15 -12.59 -16.01
N MET A 213 -11.92 -13.20 -16.94
CA MET A 213 -12.86 -14.27 -16.60
C MET A 213 -12.23 -15.64 -16.83
N GLN A 214 -11.92 -15.97 -18.09
CA GLN A 214 -11.49 -17.31 -18.50
C GLN A 214 -10.19 -17.72 -17.82
N TRP A 215 -9.10 -16.98 -17.98
CA TRP A 215 -7.82 -17.32 -17.38
C TRP A 215 -7.81 -17.22 -15.84
N THR A 216 -8.61 -16.31 -15.26
CA THR A 216 -8.78 -16.28 -13.80
C THR A 216 -9.47 -17.55 -13.29
N ASN A 217 -10.45 -18.03 -14.02
CA ASN A 217 -11.13 -19.27 -13.66
C ASN A 217 -10.22 -20.50 -13.82
N ILE A 218 -9.49 -20.60 -14.95
CA ILE A 218 -8.50 -21.69 -15.15
C ILE A 218 -7.52 -21.74 -13.97
N ARG A 219 -6.95 -20.60 -13.58
CA ARG A 219 -6.02 -20.53 -12.42
C ARG A 219 -6.67 -20.99 -11.11
N ARG A 220 -7.93 -20.58 -10.86
CA ARG A 220 -8.70 -21.03 -9.69
C ARG A 220 -9.00 -22.53 -9.74
N GLY A 221 -9.26 -23.04 -10.93
CA GLY A 221 -9.42 -24.48 -11.15
C GLY A 221 -8.17 -25.28 -10.82
N LEU A 222 -7.03 -24.82 -11.31
CA LEU A 222 -5.73 -25.42 -10.98
C LEU A 222 -5.46 -25.38 -9.48
N ASP A 223 -5.69 -24.23 -8.82
CA ASP A 223 -5.55 -24.10 -7.37
C ASP A 223 -6.48 -25.07 -6.63
N ALA A 224 -7.74 -25.19 -7.04
CA ALA A 224 -8.72 -26.07 -6.42
C ALA A 224 -8.35 -27.57 -6.58
N LEU A 225 -7.93 -27.97 -7.77
CA LEU A 225 -7.51 -29.34 -8.07
C LEU A 225 -6.23 -29.70 -7.30
N ALA A 226 -5.20 -28.85 -7.34
CA ALA A 226 -3.95 -29.09 -6.62
C ALA A 226 -4.18 -29.14 -5.09
N HIS A 227 -5.04 -28.25 -4.56
CA HIS A 227 -5.38 -28.27 -3.14
C HIS A 227 -6.19 -29.52 -2.75
N ALA A 228 -7.16 -29.96 -3.57
CA ALA A 228 -7.89 -31.20 -3.33
C ALA A 228 -6.95 -32.42 -3.37
N TYR A 229 -6.02 -32.48 -4.33
CA TYR A 229 -5.00 -33.54 -4.37
C TYR A 229 -4.14 -33.53 -3.09
N SER A 230 -3.67 -32.36 -2.66
CA SER A 230 -2.82 -32.23 -1.48
C SER A 230 -3.47 -32.75 -0.18
N LEU A 231 -4.81 -32.69 -0.08
CA LEU A 231 -5.56 -33.11 1.11
C LEU A 231 -6.21 -34.49 0.99
N THR A 232 -6.31 -35.06 -0.22
CA THR A 232 -6.94 -36.36 -0.42
C THR A 232 -5.98 -37.44 -0.89
N SER A 233 -4.88 -37.06 -1.54
CA SER A 233 -3.99 -37.92 -2.33
C SER A 233 -4.70 -38.70 -3.45
N ASP A 234 -5.93 -38.32 -3.82
CA ASP A 234 -6.67 -38.97 -4.90
C ASP A 234 -6.12 -38.45 -6.25
N PRO A 235 -5.56 -39.37 -7.09
CA PRO A 235 -4.90 -39.01 -8.34
C PRO A 235 -5.84 -38.39 -9.38
N VAL A 236 -7.17 -38.50 -9.23
CA VAL A 236 -8.12 -37.88 -10.16
C VAL A 236 -7.93 -36.34 -10.23
N TYR A 237 -7.64 -35.72 -9.10
CA TYR A 237 -7.40 -34.28 -9.07
C TYR A 237 -6.10 -33.87 -9.77
N ALA A 238 -5.04 -34.67 -9.58
CA ALA A 238 -3.76 -34.48 -10.25
C ALA A 238 -3.87 -34.69 -11.75
N HIS A 239 -4.62 -35.69 -12.19
CA HIS A 239 -4.93 -35.98 -13.59
C HIS A 239 -5.59 -34.78 -14.29
N LYS A 240 -6.70 -34.25 -13.70
CA LYS A 240 -7.43 -33.12 -14.26
C LYS A 240 -6.58 -31.85 -14.32
N ALA A 241 -5.77 -31.59 -13.29
CA ALA A 241 -4.84 -30.48 -13.29
C ALA A 241 -3.72 -30.64 -14.33
N ALA A 242 -3.21 -31.86 -14.54
CA ALA A 242 -2.17 -32.14 -15.51
C ALA A 242 -2.63 -31.92 -16.96
N VAL A 243 -3.90 -32.25 -17.28
CA VAL A 243 -4.50 -31.95 -18.58
C VAL A 243 -4.47 -30.45 -18.87
N LEU A 244 -4.88 -29.62 -17.89
CA LEU A 244 -4.84 -28.16 -18.03
C LEU A 244 -3.40 -27.64 -18.17
N ILE A 245 -2.48 -28.14 -17.34
CA ILE A 245 -1.08 -27.67 -17.33
C ILE A 245 -0.35 -28.04 -18.62
N ASP A 246 -0.55 -29.25 -19.14
CA ASP A 246 0.06 -29.65 -20.41
C ASP A 246 -0.43 -28.78 -21.55
N ARG A 247 -1.75 -28.52 -21.65
CA ARG A 247 -2.27 -27.60 -22.67
C ARG A 247 -1.80 -26.16 -22.50
N ILE A 248 -1.62 -25.68 -21.28
CA ILE A 248 -1.00 -24.38 -21.01
C ILE A 248 0.43 -24.35 -21.58
N ALA A 249 1.21 -25.44 -21.42
CA ALA A 249 2.55 -25.54 -21.97
C ALA A 249 2.57 -25.55 -23.52
N ASP A 250 1.48 -25.95 -24.18
CA ASP A 250 1.36 -25.84 -25.64
C ASP A 250 1.19 -24.40 -26.14
N VAL A 251 0.45 -23.58 -25.39
CA VAL A 251 0.06 -22.23 -25.86
C VAL A 251 0.93 -21.13 -25.28
N TYR A 252 1.51 -21.31 -24.08
CA TYR A 252 2.17 -20.26 -23.34
C TYR A 252 3.42 -19.65 -24.03
N PRO A 253 4.30 -20.42 -24.70
CA PRO A 253 5.50 -19.88 -25.34
C PRO A 253 5.20 -18.77 -26.34
N ASP A 254 4.14 -18.90 -27.11
CA ASP A 254 3.76 -17.98 -28.19
C ASP A 254 2.69 -16.96 -27.77
N MET A 255 2.29 -16.95 -26.48
CA MET A 255 1.35 -15.96 -25.98
C MET A 255 1.95 -14.57 -26.02
N ASP A 256 1.27 -13.65 -26.67
CA ASP A 256 1.64 -12.25 -26.79
C ASP A 256 0.50 -11.35 -26.27
N PHE A 257 0.84 -10.22 -25.70
CA PHE A 257 -0.14 -9.24 -25.28
C PHE A 257 -0.33 -8.09 -26.27
N GLU A 258 0.41 -8.09 -27.38
CA GLU A 258 0.11 -7.24 -28.52
C GLU A 258 -1.29 -7.61 -29.09
N PRO A 259 -2.10 -6.71 -29.57
CA PRO A 259 -1.83 -5.28 -29.75
C PRO A 259 -2.34 -4.41 -28.60
N PHE A 260 -2.84 -4.97 -27.51
CA PHE A 260 -3.59 -4.22 -26.52
C PHE A 260 -2.75 -3.57 -25.42
N HIS A 261 -1.48 -3.96 -25.23
CA HIS A 261 -0.62 -3.37 -24.21
C HIS A 261 -0.47 -1.85 -24.34
N ARG A 262 -0.56 -1.31 -25.56
CA ARG A 262 -0.50 0.14 -25.81
C ARG A 262 -1.83 0.85 -25.62
N MET A 263 -2.94 0.14 -25.66
CA MET A 263 -4.28 0.72 -25.68
C MET A 263 -4.98 0.63 -24.32
N GLY A 264 -4.83 -0.49 -23.60
CA GLY A 264 -5.56 -0.75 -22.37
C GLY A 264 -4.84 -0.33 -21.09
N PHE A 265 -3.52 -0.18 -21.14
CA PHE A 265 -2.69 -0.01 -19.97
C PHE A 265 -2.07 1.37 -19.81
N GLU A 266 -2.19 2.25 -20.76
CA GLU A 266 -1.66 3.62 -20.72
C GLU A 266 -2.17 4.36 -19.47
N HIS A 267 -3.39 4.12 -19.07
CA HIS A 267 -4.04 4.81 -17.97
C HIS A 267 -3.95 4.10 -16.62
N SER A 268 -3.67 2.80 -16.58
CA SER A 268 -3.74 1.99 -15.37
C SER A 268 -2.42 1.38 -14.94
N HIS A 269 -1.60 0.96 -15.90
CA HIS A 269 -0.40 0.19 -15.64
C HIS A 269 0.85 0.77 -16.30
N TRP A 270 0.84 2.05 -16.68
CA TRP A 270 1.98 2.77 -17.24
C TRP A 270 2.59 2.11 -18.48
N GLY A 271 1.78 1.55 -19.35
CA GLY A 271 2.26 0.80 -20.51
C GLY A 271 3.08 -0.45 -20.12
N THR A 272 2.95 -0.94 -18.89
CA THR A 272 3.60 -2.19 -18.44
C THR A 272 2.85 -3.43 -18.91
N GLY A 273 2.04 -3.31 -19.95
CA GLY A 273 1.21 -4.36 -20.51
C GLY A 273 1.97 -5.52 -21.15
N MET A 274 3.18 -5.75 -20.72
CA MET A 274 4.00 -6.90 -21.10
C MET A 274 3.68 -8.04 -20.17
N GLY A 275 2.91 -8.96 -20.59
CA GLY A 275 2.53 -10.20 -19.94
C GLY A 275 1.84 -11.07 -20.94
N ARG A 276 1.69 -12.35 -20.62
CA ARG A 276 1.09 -13.32 -21.55
C ARG A 276 -0.35 -13.62 -21.18
N ILE A 277 -0.62 -13.86 -19.89
CA ILE A 277 -1.95 -14.23 -19.40
C ILE A 277 -2.72 -13.00 -18.93
N ILE A 278 -2.10 -12.16 -18.07
CA ILE A 278 -2.74 -10.99 -17.47
C ILE A 278 -2.31 -9.69 -18.16
N GLY A 279 -1.11 -9.65 -18.72
CA GLY A 279 -0.58 -8.50 -19.45
C GLY A 279 -0.19 -7.32 -18.59
N CYS A 280 0.13 -7.53 -17.30
CA CYS A 280 0.62 -6.49 -16.41
C CYS A 280 1.53 -7.07 -15.32
N SER A 281 1.98 -6.22 -14.40
CA SER A 281 2.87 -6.59 -13.30
C SER A 281 2.34 -7.71 -12.38
N TRP A 282 1.07 -8.11 -12.50
CA TRP A 282 0.47 -9.23 -11.76
C TRP A 282 0.76 -10.60 -12.39
N GLU A 283 1.29 -10.63 -13.61
CA GLU A 283 1.68 -11.85 -14.32
C GLU A 283 2.55 -12.76 -13.44
N GLY A 284 3.54 -12.18 -12.73
CA GLY A 284 4.44 -12.93 -11.85
C GLY A 284 3.72 -13.77 -10.81
N GLY A 285 2.65 -13.25 -10.19
CA GLY A 285 1.85 -14.01 -9.24
C GLY A 285 1.02 -15.11 -9.89
N ALA A 286 0.57 -14.92 -11.13
CA ALA A 286 -0.20 -15.92 -11.86
C ALA A 286 0.66 -17.13 -12.22
N VAL A 287 1.83 -16.90 -12.82
CA VAL A 287 2.73 -17.97 -13.26
C VAL A 287 3.42 -18.66 -12.07
N GLN A 288 3.68 -17.94 -10.96
CA GLN A 288 4.17 -18.54 -9.73
C GLN A 288 3.21 -19.61 -9.20
N ARG A 289 1.92 -19.31 -9.14
CA ARG A 289 0.90 -20.27 -8.69
C ARG A 289 0.78 -21.49 -9.62
N MET A 290 0.93 -21.29 -10.94
CA MET A 290 0.93 -22.40 -11.89
C MET A 290 2.13 -23.33 -11.67
N ALA A 291 3.33 -22.77 -11.44
CA ALA A 291 4.52 -23.56 -11.13
C ALA A 291 4.37 -24.34 -9.80
N GLU A 292 3.81 -23.70 -8.75
CA GLU A 292 3.51 -24.38 -7.48
C GLU A 292 2.49 -25.50 -7.65
N ASN A 293 1.42 -25.28 -8.42
CA ASN A 293 0.40 -26.29 -8.66
C ASN A 293 0.96 -27.50 -9.43
N TYR A 294 1.83 -27.27 -10.42
CA TYR A 294 2.54 -28.36 -11.09
C TYR A 294 3.37 -29.19 -10.11
N ASP A 295 4.15 -28.52 -9.25
CA ASP A 295 4.96 -29.22 -8.25
C ASP A 295 4.08 -30.05 -7.29
N ILE A 296 2.97 -29.48 -6.80
CA ILE A 296 2.06 -30.17 -5.86
C ILE A 296 1.48 -31.45 -6.48
N ILE A 297 1.08 -31.42 -7.75
CA ILE A 297 0.40 -32.57 -8.39
C ILE A 297 1.36 -33.63 -8.95
N PHE A 298 2.67 -33.33 -9.02
CA PHE A 298 3.65 -34.15 -9.72
C PHE A 298 3.64 -35.65 -9.28
N ASP A 299 3.58 -35.90 -7.97
CA ASP A 299 3.55 -37.27 -7.46
C ASP A 299 2.25 -38.00 -7.91
N GLY A 300 1.13 -37.29 -8.07
CA GLY A 300 -0.14 -37.85 -8.52
C GLY A 300 -0.21 -38.14 -10.02
N MET A 301 0.74 -37.60 -10.79
CA MET A 301 0.88 -37.95 -12.22
C MET A 301 1.62 -39.28 -12.43
N GLN A 302 2.38 -39.73 -11.42
CA GLN A 302 3.20 -40.94 -11.54
C GLN A 302 2.33 -42.19 -11.75
N GLY A 303 2.67 -43.01 -12.77
CA GLY A 303 1.94 -44.24 -13.08
C GLY A 303 0.53 -44.05 -13.65
N ASN A 304 0.15 -42.83 -14.04
CA ASN A 304 -1.15 -42.50 -14.60
C ASN A 304 -1.16 -42.74 -16.12
N GLU A 305 -1.43 -44.00 -16.53
CA GLU A 305 -1.47 -44.40 -17.94
C GLU A 305 -2.62 -43.75 -18.73
N GLU A 306 -3.75 -43.42 -18.07
CA GLU A 306 -4.90 -42.76 -18.71
C GLU A 306 -4.53 -41.32 -19.09
N LEU A 307 -3.81 -40.62 -18.22
CA LEU A 307 -3.30 -39.27 -18.51
C LEU A 307 -2.37 -39.28 -19.72
N VAL A 308 -1.39 -40.19 -19.73
CA VAL A 308 -0.46 -40.32 -20.85
C VAL A 308 -1.19 -40.65 -22.16
N ALA A 309 -2.14 -41.61 -22.13
CA ALA A 309 -2.91 -41.97 -23.30
C ALA A 309 -3.75 -40.79 -23.85
N PHE A 310 -4.39 -40.01 -22.97
CA PHE A 310 -5.17 -38.82 -23.35
C PHE A 310 -4.29 -37.75 -24.00
N ILE A 311 -3.21 -37.33 -23.31
CA ILE A 311 -2.32 -36.29 -23.80
C ILE A 311 -1.62 -36.72 -25.10
N SER A 312 -1.18 -37.99 -25.22
CA SER A 312 -0.60 -38.51 -26.46
C SER A 312 -1.58 -38.43 -27.61
N ARG A 313 -2.84 -38.83 -27.40
CA ARG A 313 -3.90 -38.71 -28.39
C ARG A 313 -4.09 -37.27 -28.89
N LYS A 314 -4.19 -36.32 -27.96
CA LYS A 314 -4.30 -34.87 -28.28
C LYS A 314 -3.09 -34.34 -29.03
N ALA A 315 -1.89 -34.77 -28.66
CA ALA A 315 -0.66 -34.38 -29.34
C ALA A 315 -0.64 -34.90 -30.78
N GLU A 316 -1.11 -36.16 -31.04
CA GLU A 316 -1.26 -36.70 -32.40
C GLU A 316 -2.35 -35.94 -33.20
N GLU A 317 -3.54 -35.76 -32.61
CA GLU A 317 -4.67 -35.07 -33.24
C GLU A 317 -4.34 -33.66 -33.70
N HIS A 318 -3.52 -32.92 -32.91
CA HIS A 318 -3.22 -31.50 -33.11
C HIS A 318 -1.76 -31.23 -33.47
N ASN A 319 -0.97 -32.26 -33.80
CA ASN A 319 0.44 -32.11 -34.18
C ASN A 319 1.28 -31.29 -33.18
N LEU A 320 1.21 -31.63 -31.89
CA LEU A 320 1.81 -30.89 -30.78
C LEU A 320 3.15 -31.49 -30.28
N GLY A 321 3.80 -32.32 -31.06
CA GLY A 321 5.05 -32.97 -30.71
C GLY A 321 4.91 -34.31 -29.96
N ASP A 322 6.03 -34.86 -29.49
CA ASP A 322 6.05 -36.15 -28.80
C ASP A 322 5.63 -36.02 -27.34
N LYS A 323 4.52 -36.63 -26.97
CA LYS A 323 4.01 -36.74 -25.60
C LYS A 323 3.64 -38.19 -25.26
N SER A 324 4.41 -39.15 -25.81
CA SER A 324 4.13 -40.60 -25.71
C SER A 324 4.46 -41.20 -24.35
N SER A 325 5.07 -40.46 -23.44
CA SER A 325 5.42 -40.95 -22.10
C SER A 325 5.28 -39.82 -21.06
N LEU A 326 5.17 -40.19 -19.78
CA LEU A 326 5.13 -39.20 -18.70
C LEU A 326 6.39 -38.34 -18.67
N GLU A 327 7.55 -38.91 -18.98
CA GLU A 327 8.83 -38.18 -19.07
C GLU A 327 8.79 -37.13 -20.19
N ALA A 328 8.24 -37.48 -21.37
CA ALA A 328 8.07 -36.54 -22.47
C ALA A 328 7.10 -35.39 -22.09
N ILE A 329 5.98 -35.70 -21.43
CA ILE A 329 4.99 -34.72 -20.95
C ILE A 329 5.61 -33.78 -19.90
N THR A 330 6.29 -34.32 -18.89
CA THR A 330 6.92 -33.49 -17.84
C THR A 330 8.07 -32.69 -18.38
N GLY A 331 8.84 -33.22 -19.35
CA GLY A 331 9.87 -32.48 -20.07
C GLY A 331 9.29 -31.32 -20.89
N HIS A 332 8.16 -31.55 -21.57
CA HIS A 332 7.41 -30.52 -22.30
C HIS A 332 6.95 -29.38 -21.34
N ILE A 333 6.35 -29.73 -20.20
CA ILE A 333 5.93 -28.77 -19.17
C ILE A 333 7.13 -28.00 -18.62
N ALA A 334 8.24 -28.69 -18.32
CA ALA A 334 9.45 -28.03 -17.81
C ALA A 334 10.01 -27.00 -18.80
N GLU A 335 10.10 -27.34 -20.10
CA GLU A 335 10.68 -26.47 -21.13
C GLU A 335 9.72 -25.35 -21.54
N ASN A 336 8.46 -25.67 -21.88
CA ASN A 336 7.53 -24.74 -22.49
C ASN A 336 6.67 -23.97 -21.49
N MET A 337 6.67 -24.35 -20.21
CA MET A 337 6.00 -23.61 -19.16
C MET A 337 7.00 -23.05 -18.13
N LEU A 338 7.72 -23.92 -17.39
CA LEU A 338 8.57 -23.45 -16.28
C LEU A 338 9.77 -22.63 -16.76
N MET A 339 10.54 -23.15 -17.73
CA MET A 339 11.68 -22.41 -18.29
C MET A 339 11.22 -21.22 -19.13
N GLU A 340 10.05 -21.30 -19.76
CA GLU A 340 9.48 -20.20 -20.48
C GLU A 340 9.00 -19.08 -19.56
N PHE A 341 8.57 -19.40 -18.34
CA PHE A 341 8.36 -18.39 -17.29
C PHE A 341 9.67 -17.64 -16.95
N VAL A 342 10.81 -18.36 -16.89
CA VAL A 342 12.12 -17.72 -16.66
C VAL A 342 12.51 -16.82 -17.84
N ARG A 343 12.41 -17.29 -19.09
CA ARG A 343 12.69 -16.49 -20.29
C ARG A 343 11.77 -15.29 -20.40
N GLY A 344 10.47 -15.50 -20.17
CA GLY A 344 9.48 -14.43 -20.15
C GLY A 344 9.72 -13.37 -19.09
N LEU A 345 10.44 -13.67 -18.00
CA LEU A 345 10.86 -12.66 -17.00
C LEU A 345 11.81 -11.59 -17.60
N GLU A 346 12.56 -11.93 -18.62
CA GLU A 346 13.46 -11.00 -19.32
C GLU A 346 12.67 -10.11 -20.29
N ASP A 347 11.68 -10.66 -20.97
CA ASP A 347 10.84 -9.96 -21.94
C ASP A 347 9.66 -9.25 -21.27
N LEU A 348 9.13 -9.83 -20.21
CA LEU A 348 8.00 -9.29 -19.46
C LEU A 348 8.49 -8.27 -18.42
N ARG A 349 7.88 -7.11 -18.37
CA ARG A 349 8.14 -6.09 -17.34
C ARG A 349 7.64 -6.55 -15.95
N ILE A 350 7.97 -7.78 -15.54
CA ILE A 350 7.65 -8.31 -14.22
C ILE A 350 8.58 -7.65 -13.21
N ARG A 351 7.99 -6.87 -12.30
CA ARG A 351 8.74 -6.09 -11.30
C ARG A 351 9.54 -7.00 -10.38
N GLY A 352 10.74 -6.51 -10.00
CA GLY A 352 11.82 -7.25 -9.36
C GLY A 352 11.45 -8.18 -8.20
N ARG A 353 10.46 -7.82 -7.34
CA ARG A 353 10.04 -8.67 -6.20
C ARG A 353 9.35 -9.97 -6.62
N ALA A 354 8.40 -9.88 -7.54
CA ALA A 354 7.65 -11.06 -8.02
C ALA A 354 8.57 -11.99 -8.80
N ARG A 355 9.52 -11.44 -9.56
CA ARG A 355 10.51 -12.19 -10.32
C ARG A 355 11.36 -13.11 -9.43
N LYS A 356 11.85 -12.60 -8.29
CA LYS A 356 12.74 -13.36 -7.41
C LYS A 356 12.03 -14.52 -6.72
N ALA A 357 10.82 -14.28 -6.21
CA ALA A 357 9.98 -15.33 -5.64
C ALA A 357 9.66 -16.42 -6.68
N LEU A 358 9.30 -15.99 -7.89
CA LEU A 358 9.00 -16.90 -9.01
C LEU A 358 10.20 -17.79 -9.36
N MET A 359 11.43 -17.25 -9.40
CA MET A 359 12.61 -18.05 -9.69
C MET A 359 12.88 -19.13 -8.64
N ILE A 360 12.68 -18.86 -7.35
CA ILE A 360 12.79 -19.88 -6.29
C ILE A 360 11.73 -20.97 -6.49
N VAL A 361 10.49 -20.58 -6.79
CA VAL A 361 9.39 -21.52 -7.01
C VAL A 361 9.64 -22.38 -8.24
N ILE A 362 10.12 -21.80 -9.35
CA ILE A 362 10.47 -22.56 -10.55
C ILE A 362 11.62 -23.51 -10.27
N ALA A 363 12.67 -23.08 -9.56
CA ALA A 363 13.79 -23.95 -9.15
C ALA A 363 13.29 -25.15 -8.33
N THR A 364 12.36 -24.92 -7.41
CA THR A 364 11.71 -25.97 -6.60
C THR A 364 10.85 -26.89 -7.47
N ALA A 365 10.09 -26.33 -8.42
CA ALA A 365 9.22 -27.11 -9.30
C ALA A 365 10.00 -27.95 -10.33
N LEU A 366 11.15 -27.46 -10.81
CA LEU A 366 12.05 -28.19 -11.69
C LEU A 366 12.74 -29.32 -10.94
N ASP A 367 13.16 -29.09 -9.68
CA ASP A 367 13.83 -30.07 -8.83
C ASP A 367 14.99 -30.79 -9.54
N THR A 368 15.79 -30.05 -10.29
CA THR A 368 16.90 -30.58 -11.11
C THR A 368 18.22 -30.11 -10.49
N PRO A 369 18.99 -31.03 -9.85
CA PRO A 369 20.25 -30.69 -9.20
C PRO A 369 21.22 -29.95 -10.13
N GLY A 370 21.84 -28.90 -9.63
CA GLY A 370 22.71 -28.01 -10.40
C GLY A 370 21.94 -26.88 -11.09
N VAL A 371 20.84 -27.16 -11.78
CA VAL A 371 20.01 -26.15 -12.46
C VAL A 371 19.17 -25.35 -11.45
N SER A 372 18.54 -26.04 -10.50
CA SER A 372 17.72 -25.40 -9.48
C SER A 372 18.52 -24.47 -8.58
N GLU A 373 19.71 -24.89 -8.11
CA GLU A 373 20.60 -24.07 -7.31
C GLU A 373 21.12 -22.86 -8.11
N GLU A 374 21.41 -23.01 -9.38
CA GLU A 374 21.86 -21.95 -10.27
C GLU A 374 20.78 -20.89 -10.47
N LEU A 375 19.50 -21.31 -10.63
CA LEU A 375 18.36 -20.39 -10.71
C LEU A 375 18.18 -19.60 -9.40
N ILE A 376 18.38 -20.25 -8.24
CA ILE A 376 18.31 -19.57 -6.96
C ILE A 376 19.49 -18.59 -6.82
N ASP A 377 20.71 -18.98 -7.16
CA ASP A 377 21.87 -18.08 -7.09
C ASP A 377 21.70 -16.81 -7.92
N ARG A 378 21.06 -16.93 -9.10
CA ARG A 378 20.78 -15.79 -10.00
C ARG A 378 20.00 -14.67 -9.35
N ILE A 379 19.14 -14.94 -8.34
CA ILE A 379 18.40 -13.86 -7.67
C ILE A 379 19.29 -12.95 -6.82
N PHE A 380 20.48 -13.41 -6.44
CA PHE A 380 21.45 -12.65 -5.65
C PHE A 380 22.47 -11.90 -6.52
N GLU A 381 22.56 -12.24 -7.80
CA GLU A 381 23.48 -11.59 -8.74
C GLU A 381 22.88 -10.26 -9.24
N PRO A 382 23.67 -9.17 -9.29
CA PRO A 382 23.30 -7.99 -10.07
C PRO A 382 23.40 -8.35 -11.55
N GLY A 383 22.37 -8.10 -12.36
CA GLY A 383 22.58 -8.27 -13.79
C GLY A 383 21.50 -8.94 -14.63
N PHE A 384 20.24 -8.74 -14.32
CA PHE A 384 19.17 -8.92 -15.31
C PHE A 384 18.55 -7.57 -15.68
N PRO A 385 19.25 -6.73 -16.47
CA PRO A 385 18.67 -5.49 -16.92
C PRO A 385 17.50 -5.77 -17.86
N SER A 386 16.33 -5.26 -17.49
CA SER A 386 15.18 -5.17 -18.37
C SER A 386 14.81 -3.71 -18.50
N GLU A 387 13.96 -3.33 -19.47
CA GLU A 387 13.44 -1.97 -19.52
C GLU A 387 12.70 -1.55 -18.24
N ALA A 388 12.15 -2.49 -17.49
CA ALA A 388 11.46 -2.24 -16.22
C ALA A 388 12.40 -2.26 -15.00
N ASP A 389 13.56 -2.87 -15.12
CA ASP A 389 14.60 -2.94 -14.09
C ASP A 389 15.97 -2.81 -14.76
N PRO A 390 16.33 -1.57 -15.22
CA PRO A 390 17.52 -1.34 -16.04
C PRO A 390 18.84 -1.76 -15.36
N ASP A 391 18.85 -1.79 -14.04
CA ASP A 391 20.04 -2.09 -13.23
C ASP A 391 20.14 -3.59 -12.91
N GLY A 392 19.12 -4.39 -13.27
CA GLY A 392 19.11 -5.84 -13.00
C GLY A 392 19.33 -6.15 -11.52
N ARG A 393 18.60 -5.52 -10.64
CA ARG A 393 18.88 -5.44 -9.20
C ARG A 393 18.70 -6.78 -8.50
N SER A 394 19.68 -7.15 -7.68
CA SER A 394 19.69 -8.39 -6.91
C SER A 394 18.62 -8.43 -5.80
N LEU A 395 18.41 -9.62 -5.19
CA LEU A 395 17.60 -9.73 -3.96
C LEU A 395 18.23 -8.92 -2.81
N ASN A 396 19.57 -8.87 -2.73
CA ASN A 396 20.27 -8.05 -1.75
C ASN A 396 19.87 -6.57 -1.88
N TRP A 397 19.90 -6.03 -3.12
CA TRP A 397 19.44 -4.67 -3.37
C TRP A 397 17.98 -4.48 -2.95
N LEU A 398 17.08 -5.42 -3.27
CA LEU A 398 15.68 -5.33 -2.90
C LEU A 398 15.50 -5.25 -1.38
N LEU A 399 16.17 -6.13 -0.64
CA LEU A 399 16.06 -6.16 0.82
C LEU A 399 16.69 -4.91 1.46
N VAL A 400 17.71 -4.32 0.86
CA VAL A 400 18.36 -3.08 1.35
C VAL A 400 17.53 -1.84 0.98
N GLU A 401 17.24 -1.66 -0.32
CA GLU A 401 16.67 -0.44 -0.87
C GLU A 401 15.15 -0.35 -0.76
N CYS A 402 14.47 -1.48 -0.84
CA CYS A 402 13.01 -1.47 -0.95
C CYS A 402 12.30 -1.80 0.37
N ILE A 403 13.02 -2.34 1.35
CA ILE A 403 12.51 -2.58 2.71
C ILE A 403 13.23 -1.63 3.65
N GLY A 404 12.50 -0.76 4.33
CA GLY A 404 13.05 0.13 5.35
C GLY A 404 13.54 -0.63 6.57
N ARG A 405 14.33 0.05 7.43
CA ARG A 405 14.78 -0.56 8.70
C ARG A 405 13.60 -0.94 9.61
N ASP A 406 12.48 -0.23 9.49
CA ASP A 406 11.23 -0.54 10.20
C ASP A 406 10.50 -1.78 9.66
N GLY A 407 10.98 -2.38 8.58
CA GLY A 407 10.37 -3.52 7.93
C GLY A 407 9.31 -3.20 6.89
N ILE A 408 8.92 -1.93 6.70
CA ILE A 408 7.93 -1.53 5.70
C ILE A 408 8.55 -1.36 4.30
N GLY A 409 7.76 -1.65 3.28
CA GLY A 409 8.17 -1.44 1.89
C GLY A 409 8.17 0.03 1.47
N ARG A 410 8.90 0.33 0.40
CA ARG A 410 9.20 1.68 -0.09
C ARG A 410 8.04 2.43 -0.75
N GLU A 411 6.88 1.81 -0.97
CA GLU A 411 5.70 2.43 -1.59
C GLU A 411 4.65 2.76 -0.53
N CYS A 412 3.73 3.70 -0.83
CA CYS A 412 2.69 4.10 0.11
C CYS A 412 1.62 3.04 0.33
N GLY A 413 1.03 3.04 1.50
CA GLY A 413 -0.18 2.31 1.87
C GLY A 413 -0.10 0.80 1.61
N GLY A 414 -1.14 0.27 0.98
CA GLY A 414 -1.25 -1.16 0.66
C GLY A 414 -0.11 -1.71 -0.21
N TYR A 415 0.54 -0.86 -1.00
CA TYR A 415 1.70 -1.25 -1.81
C TYR A 415 2.95 -1.47 -0.97
N GLY A 416 3.20 -0.64 0.05
CA GLY A 416 4.26 -0.86 1.04
C GLY A 416 4.09 -2.19 1.77
N LEU A 417 2.86 -2.50 2.21
CA LEU A 417 2.51 -3.80 2.77
C LEU A 417 2.78 -4.95 1.81
N SER A 418 2.54 -4.76 0.52
CA SER A 418 2.81 -5.78 -0.50
C SER A 418 4.32 -6.07 -0.67
N TRP A 419 5.19 -5.05 -0.59
CA TRP A 419 6.64 -5.23 -0.59
C TRP A 419 7.11 -6.02 0.62
N MET A 420 6.65 -5.63 1.80
CA MET A 420 6.94 -6.30 3.07
C MET A 420 6.52 -7.78 3.07
N ARG A 421 5.27 -8.06 2.64
CA ARG A 421 4.76 -9.43 2.53
C ARG A 421 5.56 -10.27 1.53
N SER A 422 6.03 -9.65 0.43
CA SER A 422 6.93 -10.32 -0.51
C SER A 422 8.28 -10.66 0.13
N ALA A 423 8.84 -9.77 0.96
CA ALA A 423 10.11 -10.05 1.65
C ALA A 423 10.00 -11.22 2.63
N ARG A 424 8.89 -11.32 3.37
CA ARG A 424 8.65 -12.42 4.33
C ARG A 424 8.63 -13.80 3.69
N GLN A 425 8.22 -13.92 2.44
CA GLN A 425 8.06 -15.23 1.79
C GLN A 425 9.37 -15.87 1.36
N TYR A 426 10.46 -15.10 1.14
CA TYR A 426 11.70 -15.66 0.60
C TYR A 426 12.32 -16.75 1.48
N PRO A 427 12.47 -16.59 2.81
CA PRO A 427 12.95 -17.67 3.66
C PRO A 427 12.08 -18.94 3.56
N ALA A 428 10.76 -18.79 3.65
CA ALA A 428 9.83 -19.92 3.57
C ALA A 428 9.82 -20.60 2.20
N LEU A 429 10.10 -19.87 1.11
CA LEU A 429 10.25 -20.46 -0.22
C LEU A 429 11.56 -21.27 -0.32
N LEU A 430 12.67 -20.77 0.24
CA LEU A 430 13.94 -21.50 0.27
C LEU A 430 13.86 -22.76 1.12
N GLU A 431 13.09 -22.76 2.22
CA GLU A 431 12.87 -23.97 3.04
C GLU A 431 12.27 -25.15 2.24
N LYS A 432 11.57 -24.87 1.13
CA LYS A 432 11.00 -25.92 0.25
C LYS A 432 12.05 -26.62 -0.62
N TYR A 433 13.25 -26.05 -0.72
CA TYR A 433 14.39 -26.65 -1.43
C TYR A 433 15.61 -26.73 -0.49
N PRO A 434 15.60 -27.64 0.47
CA PRO A 434 16.60 -27.73 1.56
C PRO A 434 18.01 -28.08 1.08
N GLU A 435 18.16 -28.57 -0.15
CA GLU A 435 19.47 -28.80 -0.78
C GLU A 435 20.23 -27.49 -1.05
N TYR A 436 19.52 -26.36 -1.12
CA TYR A 436 20.15 -25.03 -1.25
C TYR A 436 20.62 -24.53 0.11
N THR A 437 21.90 -24.64 0.37
CA THR A 437 22.52 -24.26 1.65
C THR A 437 23.54 -23.12 1.52
N ARG A 438 23.59 -22.46 0.35
CA ARG A 438 24.59 -21.43 0.05
C ARG A 438 24.32 -20.10 0.72
N ARG A 439 23.07 -19.80 1.09
CA ARG A 439 22.63 -18.54 1.68
C ARG A 439 21.63 -18.79 2.82
N ASP A 440 21.77 -18.00 3.87
CA ASP A 440 20.82 -17.94 4.99
C ASP A 440 20.28 -16.52 5.13
N LEU A 441 19.11 -16.28 4.55
CA LEU A 441 18.50 -14.94 4.54
C LEU A 441 18.16 -14.42 5.94
N ILE A 442 17.85 -15.30 6.87
CA ILE A 442 17.51 -14.91 8.25
C ILE A 442 18.75 -14.39 8.96
N ALA A 443 19.89 -15.09 8.81
CA ALA A 443 21.15 -14.67 9.38
C ALA A 443 21.76 -13.45 8.67
N GLU A 444 21.66 -13.41 7.32
CA GLU A 444 22.26 -12.34 6.52
C GLU A 444 21.46 -11.01 6.59
N PHE A 445 20.13 -11.08 6.81
CA PHE A 445 19.24 -9.91 6.83
C PHE A 445 18.36 -9.91 8.09
N PRO A 446 18.90 -9.64 9.29
CA PRO A 446 18.13 -9.60 10.55
C PRO A 446 16.91 -8.67 10.49
N LYS A 447 16.95 -7.59 9.68
CA LYS A 447 15.81 -6.67 9.52
C LYS A 447 14.56 -7.33 8.92
N LEU A 448 14.65 -8.51 8.31
CA LEU A 448 13.47 -9.27 7.88
C LEU A 448 12.53 -9.57 9.05
N ARG A 449 13.04 -9.68 10.26
CA ARG A 449 12.27 -9.80 11.49
C ARG A 449 11.34 -8.60 11.68
N GLN A 450 11.78 -7.38 11.35
CA GLN A 450 10.96 -6.16 11.48
C GLN A 450 9.76 -6.17 10.54
N THR A 451 9.83 -6.88 9.41
CA THR A 451 8.68 -7.01 8.51
C THR A 451 7.46 -7.66 9.17
N PHE A 452 7.66 -8.49 10.20
CA PHE A 452 6.60 -9.10 11.00
C PHE A 452 6.05 -8.16 12.08
N LEU A 453 6.87 -7.24 12.59
CA LEU A 453 6.54 -6.36 13.72
C LEU A 453 5.95 -5.01 13.29
N VAL A 454 6.04 -4.63 12.01
CA VAL A 454 5.68 -3.29 11.55
C VAL A 454 4.16 -3.07 11.38
N GLU A 455 3.36 -4.12 11.15
CA GLU A 455 1.90 -3.95 10.92
C GLU A 455 1.18 -3.23 12.05
N PRO A 456 1.39 -3.55 13.35
CA PRO A 456 0.80 -2.77 14.44
C PRO A 456 1.27 -1.31 14.49
N ARG A 457 2.51 -1.04 14.10
CA ARG A 457 3.13 0.30 14.12
C ARG A 457 2.57 1.23 13.04
N LEU A 458 2.02 0.68 11.97
CA LEU A 458 1.36 1.45 10.90
C LEU A 458 -0.02 1.96 11.29
N MET A 459 -0.61 1.39 12.35
CA MET A 459 -2.00 1.70 12.73
C MET A 459 -2.07 2.79 13.79
N ALA A 460 -3.04 3.66 13.63
CA ALA A 460 -3.52 4.51 14.70
C ALA A 460 -4.54 3.74 15.55
N LEU A 461 -4.47 3.88 16.89
CA LEU A 461 -5.38 3.26 17.85
C LEU A 461 -5.51 1.73 17.73
N ASP A 462 -4.52 1.05 17.16
CA ASP A 462 -4.57 -0.39 16.80
C ASP A 462 -5.84 -0.78 16.00
N ALA A 463 -6.48 0.16 15.35
CA ALA A 463 -7.78 0.02 14.70
C ALA A 463 -7.83 0.55 13.27
N VAL A 464 -6.99 1.51 12.92
CA VAL A 464 -7.06 2.23 11.64
C VAL A 464 -5.71 2.29 10.98
N LEU A 465 -5.62 1.79 9.74
CA LEU A 465 -4.50 2.09 8.87
C LEU A 465 -4.76 3.46 8.20
N PRO A 466 -3.96 4.50 8.50
CA PRO A 466 -4.08 5.77 7.79
C PRO A 466 -4.06 5.57 6.26
N PRO A 467 -4.98 6.17 5.50
CA PRO A 467 -5.09 5.97 4.04
C PRO A 467 -4.06 6.80 3.27
N TYR A 468 -2.79 6.60 3.58
CA TYR A 468 -1.66 7.33 3.02
C TYR A 468 -1.39 6.93 1.56
N GLY A 469 -1.47 7.90 0.62
CA GLY A 469 -1.31 7.68 -0.81
C GLY A 469 -2.45 6.85 -1.45
N ASP A 470 -2.17 6.11 -2.53
CA ASP A 470 -3.14 5.21 -3.17
C ASP A 470 -3.50 4.04 -2.22
N SER A 471 -4.25 4.31 -1.15
CA SER A 471 -4.56 3.34 -0.11
C SER A 471 -5.92 3.61 0.53
N GLY A 472 -6.60 2.56 0.99
CA GLY A 472 -7.83 2.68 1.78
C GLY A 472 -9.01 3.30 1.04
N SER A 473 -9.87 3.96 1.79
CA SER A 473 -11.07 4.67 1.35
C SER A 473 -11.31 5.86 2.26
N THR A 474 -11.95 6.92 1.75
CA THR A 474 -12.24 8.14 2.50
C THR A 474 -13.01 7.84 3.78
N GLY A 475 -12.47 8.25 4.93
CA GLY A 475 -13.00 7.90 6.24
C GLY A 475 -13.03 6.40 6.51
N GLY A 476 -12.13 5.63 5.87
CA GLY A 476 -12.02 4.19 6.03
C GLY A 476 -11.58 3.79 7.42
N TRP A 477 -12.02 2.61 7.85
CA TRP A 477 -11.68 2.04 9.14
C TRP A 477 -11.39 0.57 8.97
N GLY A 478 -10.34 0.07 9.59
CA GLY A 478 -10.03 -1.35 9.56
C GLY A 478 -8.64 -1.66 10.09
N ARG A 479 -8.56 -2.67 10.95
CA ARG A 479 -7.31 -3.23 11.44
C ARG A 479 -6.65 -4.06 10.35
N ILE A 480 -5.34 -3.94 10.22
CA ILE A 480 -4.52 -4.81 9.37
C ILE A 480 -3.78 -5.84 10.22
N GLY A 481 -3.26 -6.88 9.57
CA GLY A 481 -2.56 -7.96 10.23
C GLY A 481 -3.46 -9.15 10.56
N ALA A 482 -2.82 -10.27 10.84
CA ALA A 482 -3.49 -11.51 11.24
C ALA A 482 -2.60 -12.29 12.18
N ALA A 483 -3.21 -13.05 13.11
CA ALA A 483 -2.48 -13.94 14.03
C ALA A 483 -1.47 -14.83 13.28
N ALA A 484 -1.85 -15.37 12.12
CA ALA A 484 -0.98 -16.22 11.29
C ALA A 484 0.35 -15.56 10.89
N THR A 485 0.37 -14.23 10.71
CA THR A 485 1.61 -13.48 10.43
C THR A 485 2.58 -13.59 11.59
N PHE A 486 2.11 -13.33 12.80
CA PHE A 486 2.95 -13.33 13.99
C PHE A 486 3.32 -14.75 14.43
N VAL A 487 2.44 -15.72 14.20
CA VAL A 487 2.74 -17.15 14.37
C VAL A 487 3.91 -17.58 13.48
N GLU A 488 3.93 -17.19 12.23
CA GLU A 488 5.04 -17.46 11.31
C GLU A 488 6.32 -16.73 11.74
N GLY A 489 6.21 -15.47 12.13
CA GLY A 489 7.34 -14.71 12.68
C GLY A 489 7.92 -15.38 13.93
N TYR A 490 7.06 -15.84 14.88
CA TYR A 490 7.50 -16.56 16.05
C TYR A 490 8.14 -17.91 15.67
N ARG A 491 7.61 -18.61 14.69
CA ARG A 491 8.21 -19.86 14.18
C ARG A 491 9.66 -19.66 13.75
N LEU A 492 9.93 -18.57 13.02
CA LEU A 492 11.24 -18.27 12.47
C LEU A 492 12.22 -17.70 13.50
N TYR A 493 11.78 -16.78 14.36
CA TYR A 493 12.67 -15.96 15.18
C TYR A 493 12.60 -16.24 16.69
N ARG A 494 11.58 -16.95 17.16
CA ARG A 494 11.31 -17.18 18.62
C ARG A 494 11.28 -15.88 19.42
N ASP A 495 10.83 -14.79 18.81
CA ASP A 495 10.71 -13.47 19.43
C ASP A 495 9.44 -13.39 20.29
N GLN A 496 9.61 -13.03 21.58
CA GLN A 496 8.52 -12.92 22.55
C GLN A 496 7.42 -11.96 22.06
N ARG A 497 7.78 -10.81 21.48
CA ARG A 497 6.83 -9.83 20.95
C ARG A 497 5.90 -10.41 19.88
N MET A 498 6.42 -11.35 19.06
CA MET A 498 5.61 -12.04 18.05
C MET A 498 4.65 -13.03 18.68
N ALA A 499 5.04 -13.69 19.79
CA ALA A 499 4.13 -14.55 20.55
C ALA A 499 2.97 -13.74 21.15
N ASP A 500 3.29 -12.61 21.78
CA ASP A 500 2.31 -11.70 22.40
C ASP A 500 1.33 -11.14 21.34
N LEU A 501 1.85 -10.66 20.20
CA LEU A 501 1.03 -10.20 19.08
C LEU A 501 0.18 -11.33 18.49
N ALA A 502 0.75 -12.53 18.30
CA ALA A 502 -0.03 -13.68 17.82
C ALA A 502 -1.22 -13.97 18.75
N TRP A 503 -0.96 -14.01 20.06
CA TRP A 503 -1.97 -14.25 21.07
C TRP A 503 -3.07 -13.18 21.06
N ARG A 504 -2.67 -11.91 21.04
CA ARG A 504 -3.57 -10.77 20.95
C ARG A 504 -4.45 -10.80 19.70
N TYR A 505 -3.84 -11.05 18.51
CA TYR A 505 -4.57 -11.10 17.24
C TYR A 505 -5.42 -12.36 17.07
N ALA A 506 -5.18 -13.37 17.91
CA ALA A 506 -6.03 -14.55 18.04
C ALA A 506 -7.18 -14.36 19.07
N ASP A 507 -7.28 -13.18 19.72
CA ASP A 507 -8.21 -12.89 20.83
C ASP A 507 -8.09 -13.93 21.97
N GLY A 508 -6.87 -14.41 22.23
CA GLY A 508 -6.59 -15.43 23.24
C GLY A 508 -7.08 -16.85 22.90
N ASP A 509 -7.48 -17.09 21.65
CA ASP A 509 -7.97 -18.42 21.22
C ASP A 509 -6.83 -19.23 20.57
N PRO A 510 -6.34 -20.32 21.20
CA PRO A 510 -5.30 -21.18 20.65
C PRO A 510 -5.66 -21.78 19.29
N ALA A 511 -6.94 -21.98 18.99
CA ALA A 511 -7.36 -22.53 17.70
C ALA A 511 -7.05 -21.58 16.53
N ARG A 512 -7.02 -20.28 16.79
CA ARG A 512 -6.70 -19.24 15.79
C ARG A 512 -5.18 -19.02 15.61
N LEU A 513 -4.34 -19.69 16.44
CA LEU A 513 -2.89 -19.68 16.33
C LEU A 513 -2.33 -20.76 15.41
N ARG A 514 -3.17 -21.59 14.83
CA ARG A 514 -2.68 -22.61 13.90
C ARG A 514 -2.06 -21.95 12.68
N PRO A 515 -0.82 -22.36 12.29
CA PRO A 515 -0.22 -21.85 11.04
C PRO A 515 -1.05 -22.26 9.82
N SER A 516 -0.93 -21.55 8.72
CA SER A 516 -1.71 -21.79 7.51
C SER A 516 -1.50 -23.20 6.90
N ASN A 517 -0.34 -23.81 7.17
CA ASN A 517 0.02 -25.15 6.76
C ASN A 517 -0.21 -26.22 7.84
N ALA A 518 -0.93 -25.90 8.92
CA ALA A 518 -1.12 -26.77 10.09
C ALA A 518 -1.61 -28.17 9.72
N ILE A 519 -2.46 -28.30 8.70
CA ILE A 519 -3.00 -29.58 8.25
C ILE A 519 -1.92 -30.56 7.79
N PHE A 520 -0.77 -30.04 7.32
CA PHE A 520 0.36 -30.84 6.81
C PHE A 520 1.40 -31.18 7.88
N LEU A 521 1.22 -30.67 9.13
CA LEU A 521 2.15 -30.93 10.23
C LEU A 521 1.77 -32.21 10.98
N GLU A 522 2.75 -32.90 11.51
CA GLU A 522 2.55 -34.08 12.36
C GLU A 522 1.75 -33.74 13.63
N ASP A 523 2.08 -32.60 14.25
CA ASP A 523 1.35 -32.02 15.36
C ASP A 523 0.95 -30.56 15.06
N PRO A 524 -0.26 -30.32 14.55
CA PRO A 524 -0.74 -28.99 14.17
C PRO A 524 -0.91 -28.02 15.34
N ASP A 525 -0.99 -28.53 16.55
CA ASP A 525 -1.20 -27.72 17.77
C ASP A 525 0.10 -27.49 18.57
N ALA A 526 1.27 -27.99 18.12
CA ALA A 526 2.54 -27.82 18.83
C ALA A 526 2.90 -26.34 18.98
N LEU A 527 2.96 -25.60 17.88
CA LEU A 527 3.29 -24.18 17.88
C LEU A 527 2.22 -23.32 18.59
N PRO A 528 0.91 -23.53 18.39
CA PRO A 528 -0.13 -22.92 19.22
C PRO A 528 0.04 -23.10 20.73
N ARG A 529 0.37 -24.32 21.19
CA ARG A 529 0.63 -24.58 22.62
C ARG A 529 1.87 -23.86 23.12
N GLU A 530 2.94 -23.82 22.32
CA GLU A 530 4.17 -23.11 22.66
C GLU A 530 3.90 -21.62 22.81
N ILE A 531 3.24 -20.98 21.82
CA ILE A 531 2.87 -19.56 21.87
C ILE A 531 2.00 -19.27 23.10
N ALA A 532 0.93 -20.05 23.33
CA ALA A 532 0.05 -19.87 24.48
C ALA A 532 0.77 -20.01 25.83
N ALA A 533 1.86 -20.77 25.89
CA ALA A 533 2.63 -20.96 27.11
C ALA A 533 3.62 -19.82 27.39
N VAL A 534 4.08 -19.12 26.35
CA VAL A 534 5.06 -18.03 26.48
C VAL A 534 4.44 -16.65 26.32
N ALA A 535 3.29 -16.52 25.67
CA ALA A 535 2.60 -15.25 25.50
C ALA A 535 2.28 -14.66 26.89
N GLY A 536 2.75 -13.44 27.10
CA GLY A 536 2.53 -12.68 28.32
C GLY A 536 1.25 -11.83 28.25
N ASP A 537 0.71 -11.52 29.40
CA ASP A 537 -0.32 -10.47 29.60
C ASP A 537 0.33 -9.08 29.65
N GLU A 538 1.44 -8.85 28.92
CA GLU A 538 2.00 -7.51 28.89
C GLU A 538 0.92 -6.55 28.37
N ASP A 539 0.60 -5.55 29.19
CA ASP A 539 -0.26 -4.45 28.84
C ASP A 539 0.19 -3.86 27.49
N PHE A 540 -0.46 -4.26 26.43
CA PHE A 540 -0.24 -3.64 25.13
C PHE A 540 -0.69 -2.18 25.26
N ARG A 541 0.29 -1.29 25.35
CA ARG A 541 0.04 0.15 25.39
C ARG A 541 0.20 0.71 23.99
N LEU A 542 -0.82 1.43 23.56
CA LEU A 542 -0.70 2.30 22.42
C LEU A 542 0.39 3.33 22.70
N ARG A 543 1.32 3.49 21.76
CA ARG A 543 2.43 4.46 21.88
C ARG A 543 2.48 5.33 20.64
N CYS A 544 2.93 6.55 20.81
CA CYS A 544 3.32 7.35 19.68
C CYS A 544 4.48 6.65 18.96
N ASP A 545 4.45 6.66 17.63
CA ASP A 545 5.50 6.03 16.85
C ASP A 545 5.74 6.79 15.54
N HIS A 546 6.89 6.52 14.94
CA HIS A 546 7.23 7.04 13.63
C HIS A 546 7.92 5.96 12.78
N LEU A 547 7.71 6.04 11.49
CA LEU A 547 8.30 5.18 10.48
C LEU A 547 9.01 6.09 9.48
N GLY A 548 10.29 6.41 9.76
CA GLY A 548 11.01 7.53 9.16
C GLY A 548 11.07 7.47 7.64
N ARG A 549 11.53 6.35 7.06
CA ARG A 549 11.62 6.22 5.62
C ARG A 549 10.25 6.15 4.93
N TYR A 550 9.30 5.47 5.54
CA TYR A 550 7.92 5.42 5.05
C TYR A 550 7.27 6.80 5.12
N GLY A 551 7.64 7.55 6.16
CA GLY A 551 7.23 8.92 6.37
C GLY A 551 5.84 9.06 6.94
N GLN A 552 5.57 8.30 7.95
CA GLN A 552 4.37 8.40 8.77
C GLN A 552 4.78 8.50 10.25
N LEU A 553 4.16 9.40 10.96
CA LEU A 553 4.17 9.38 12.41
C LEU A 553 2.73 9.34 12.95
N VAL A 554 2.58 8.82 14.16
CA VAL A 554 1.31 8.77 14.89
C VAL A 554 1.56 9.28 16.30
N LEU A 555 0.83 10.33 16.73
CA LEU A 555 0.68 10.70 18.13
C LEU A 555 -0.70 10.26 18.59
N GLN A 556 -0.80 9.53 19.71
CA GLN A 556 -2.07 8.96 20.12
C GLN A 556 -2.17 8.82 21.65
N THR A 557 -3.40 8.78 22.12
CA THR A 557 -3.68 8.48 23.53
C THR A 557 -3.39 7.01 23.84
N GLU A 558 -3.15 6.71 25.10
CA GLU A 558 -2.92 5.32 25.56
C GLU A 558 -4.22 4.55 25.79
N GLU A 559 -5.37 5.11 25.41
CA GLU A 559 -6.70 4.52 25.58
C GLU A 559 -6.85 3.24 24.73
N PRO A 560 -7.05 2.07 25.33
CA PRO A 560 -7.13 0.81 24.59
C PRO A 560 -8.43 0.63 23.80
N ASP A 561 -9.50 1.36 24.17
CA ASP A 561 -10.74 1.40 23.39
C ASP A 561 -10.60 2.43 22.27
N ALA A 562 -10.44 1.94 21.05
CA ALA A 562 -10.33 2.80 19.86
C ALA A 562 -11.52 3.75 19.66
N ALA A 563 -12.70 3.46 20.25
CA ALA A 563 -13.87 4.33 20.18
C ALA A 563 -13.73 5.58 21.07
N ARG A 564 -12.88 5.50 22.10
CA ARG A 564 -12.54 6.61 23.00
C ARG A 564 -11.16 7.18 22.72
N GLY A 565 -10.32 6.43 22.00
CA GLY A 565 -8.97 6.87 21.63
C GLY A 565 -8.98 8.08 20.70
N ARG A 566 -7.93 8.91 20.81
CA ARG A 566 -7.65 10.03 19.90
C ARG A 566 -6.25 9.87 19.33
N ALA A 567 -6.14 10.10 18.04
CA ALA A 567 -4.87 10.02 17.34
C ALA A 567 -4.77 11.05 16.23
N ILE A 568 -3.59 11.61 16.05
CA ILE A 568 -3.21 12.31 14.83
C ILE A 568 -2.17 11.49 14.08
N TRP A 569 -2.19 11.56 12.76
CA TRP A 569 -1.11 11.08 11.94
C TRP A 569 -0.64 12.16 10.98
N LEU A 570 0.63 12.14 10.63
CA LEU A 570 1.25 13.10 9.72
C LEU A 570 2.04 12.33 8.65
N ALA A 571 1.81 12.71 7.38
CA ALA A 571 2.53 12.16 6.24
C ALA A 571 3.72 13.05 5.89
N PHE A 572 4.95 12.51 5.88
CA PHE A 572 6.14 13.31 5.59
C PHE A 572 7.21 12.60 4.78
N GLY A 573 6.97 11.35 4.39
CA GLY A 573 8.02 10.48 3.95
C GLY A 573 8.48 10.57 2.52
N TRP A 574 9.43 9.72 2.23
CA TRP A 574 10.10 9.58 0.95
C TRP A 574 9.68 8.27 0.24
N ALA A 575 8.42 7.89 0.36
CA ALA A 575 7.91 6.72 -0.33
C ALA A 575 7.96 6.90 -1.86
N LEU A 576 8.43 5.90 -2.57
CA LEU A 576 8.48 5.86 -4.02
C LEU A 576 7.29 5.09 -4.59
N GLY A 577 6.50 5.73 -5.44
CA GLY A 577 5.33 5.12 -6.09
C GLY A 577 4.06 5.17 -5.24
N HIS A 578 2.94 5.27 -5.92
CA HIS A 578 1.59 5.33 -5.34
C HIS A 578 1.36 6.45 -4.32
N ARG A 579 2.27 7.43 -4.27
CA ARG A 579 2.20 8.56 -3.37
C ARG A 579 1.35 9.69 -3.95
N HIS A 580 0.72 10.44 -3.07
CA HIS A 580 0.09 11.71 -3.39
C HIS A 580 1.07 12.88 -3.20
N ALA A 581 0.70 14.06 -3.65
CA ALA A 581 1.41 15.30 -3.37
C ALA A 581 0.87 15.90 -2.05
N ASP A 582 1.19 15.24 -0.96
CA ASP A 582 0.56 15.36 0.35
C ASP A 582 1.58 15.62 1.48
N ALA A 583 2.70 16.27 1.15
CA ALA A 583 3.71 16.60 2.16
C ALA A 583 3.08 17.32 3.35
N LEU A 584 3.34 16.82 4.55
CA LEU A 584 2.80 17.30 5.83
C LEU A 584 1.27 17.27 5.93
N ASN A 585 0.58 16.35 5.19
CA ASN A 585 -0.84 16.09 5.37
C ASN A 585 -1.14 15.59 6.79
N LEU A 586 -2.17 16.15 7.43
CA LEU A 586 -2.62 15.83 8.78
C LEU A 586 -3.93 15.04 8.75
N GLY A 587 -3.97 13.92 9.46
CA GLY A 587 -5.20 13.21 9.78
C GLY A 587 -5.50 13.24 11.29
N LEU A 588 -6.76 13.10 11.65
CA LEU A 588 -7.23 13.13 13.04
C LEU A 588 -8.33 12.07 13.24
N TYR A 589 -8.14 11.23 14.23
CA TYR A 589 -9.17 10.28 14.68
C TYR A 589 -9.65 10.64 16.09
N ALA A 590 -10.95 10.78 16.25
CA ALA A 590 -11.61 11.00 17.53
C ALA A 590 -13.06 10.52 17.46
N HIS A 591 -13.68 10.19 18.61
CA HIS A 591 -15.08 9.77 18.71
C HIS A 591 -15.46 8.64 17.73
N ASN A 592 -14.51 7.71 17.48
CA ASN A 592 -14.68 6.59 16.55
C ASN A 592 -14.86 6.99 15.06
N ILE A 593 -14.48 8.22 14.71
CA ILE A 593 -14.61 8.81 13.36
C ILE A 593 -13.26 9.33 12.88
N ASP A 594 -13.04 9.24 11.56
CA ASP A 594 -11.97 9.97 10.88
C ASP A 594 -12.42 11.42 10.68
N MET A 595 -11.86 12.32 11.49
CA MET A 595 -12.23 13.73 11.54
C MET A 595 -11.56 14.57 10.47
N LEU A 596 -10.41 14.12 9.93
CA LEU A 596 -9.68 14.74 8.83
C LEU A 596 -9.34 13.66 7.79
N PRO A 597 -10.36 13.14 7.07
CA PRO A 597 -10.18 11.98 6.21
C PRO A 597 -9.32 12.30 4.98
N ASP A 598 -8.33 11.47 4.69
CA ASP A 598 -7.67 11.47 3.38
C ASP A 598 -8.61 10.86 2.32
N LEU A 599 -8.48 11.28 1.06
CA LEU A 599 -9.31 10.77 -0.03
C LEU A 599 -9.03 9.30 -0.35
N GLY A 600 -7.80 8.83 -0.08
CA GLY A 600 -7.42 7.44 -0.25
C GLY A 600 -7.24 7.01 -1.71
N TYR A 601 -7.63 5.78 -2.02
CA TYR A 601 -7.39 5.16 -3.32
C TYR A 601 -8.27 5.79 -4.42
N PRO A 602 -7.68 6.30 -5.52
CA PRO A 602 -8.43 6.91 -6.62
C PRO A 602 -9.30 5.89 -7.37
N GLU A 603 -10.22 6.35 -8.19
CA GLU A 603 -11.02 5.49 -9.08
C GLU A 603 -10.11 4.67 -9.99
N TYR A 604 -9.07 5.29 -10.53
CA TYR A 604 -8.05 4.66 -11.34
C TYR A 604 -6.66 5.19 -10.97
N THR A 605 -5.64 4.36 -11.15
CA THR A 605 -4.23 4.72 -11.00
C THR A 605 -3.58 5.02 -12.37
N GLY A 606 -2.28 5.24 -12.41
CA GLY A 606 -1.55 5.49 -13.65
C GLY A 606 -1.74 6.91 -14.18
N ALA A 607 -2.01 7.05 -15.46
CA ALA A 607 -2.13 8.34 -16.15
C ALA A 607 -3.52 8.98 -16.06
N TRP A 608 -4.43 8.42 -15.27
CA TRP A 608 -5.80 8.93 -15.10
C TRP A 608 -5.81 10.42 -14.70
N PRO A 609 -6.41 11.32 -15.51
CA PRO A 609 -6.31 12.76 -15.31
C PRO A 609 -6.79 13.22 -13.93
N LYS A 610 -7.97 12.78 -13.48
CA LYS A 610 -8.56 13.14 -12.19
C LYS A 610 -7.65 12.71 -11.01
N ARG A 611 -6.91 11.58 -11.13
CA ARG A 611 -5.95 11.19 -10.09
C ARG A 611 -4.90 12.26 -9.85
N HIS A 612 -4.30 12.78 -10.93
CA HIS A 612 -3.21 13.77 -10.82
C HIS A 612 -3.71 15.19 -10.57
N ALA A 613 -4.84 15.55 -11.19
CA ALA A 613 -5.42 16.88 -11.04
C ALA A 613 -6.17 17.07 -9.71
N TRP A 614 -6.66 15.99 -9.11
CA TRP A 614 -7.47 16.05 -7.89
C TRP A 614 -7.02 15.09 -6.79
N THR A 615 -7.33 13.79 -6.89
CA THR A 615 -7.19 12.85 -5.76
C THR A 615 -5.78 12.81 -5.15
N ALA A 616 -4.74 12.93 -5.97
CA ALA A 616 -3.35 12.97 -5.54
C ALA A 616 -2.75 14.38 -5.56
N ASN A 617 -3.58 15.42 -5.61
CA ASN A 617 -3.14 16.83 -5.63
C ASN A 617 -3.09 17.40 -4.20
N THR A 618 -2.20 18.35 -3.96
CA THR A 618 -1.99 18.95 -2.63
C THR A 618 -3.25 19.59 -2.05
N ILE A 619 -4.03 20.29 -2.87
CA ILE A 619 -5.24 20.99 -2.40
C ILE A 619 -6.33 20.05 -1.87
N SER A 620 -6.33 18.78 -2.29
CA SER A 620 -7.28 17.79 -1.81
C SER A 620 -6.92 17.18 -0.44
N HIS A 621 -5.82 17.61 0.16
CA HIS A 621 -5.30 17.12 1.45
C HIS A 621 -5.30 18.24 2.51
N ASN A 622 -5.18 17.88 3.78
CA ASN A 622 -5.09 18.81 4.91
C ASN A 622 -3.66 19.33 5.06
N THR A 623 -3.22 20.15 4.09
CA THR A 623 -1.85 20.68 4.01
C THR A 623 -1.81 22.01 3.26
N LEU A 624 -0.61 22.59 3.11
CA LEU A 624 -0.40 23.91 2.51
C LEU A 624 -0.02 23.82 1.04
N VAL A 625 -0.72 24.58 0.18
CA VAL A 625 -0.38 24.81 -1.22
C VAL A 625 0.40 26.12 -1.35
N ILE A 626 1.53 26.10 -2.06
CA ILE A 626 2.34 27.28 -2.37
C ILE A 626 2.29 27.55 -3.88
N ASN A 627 2.15 28.82 -4.26
CA ASN A 627 2.15 29.31 -5.66
C ASN A 627 1.10 28.64 -6.56
N ASP A 628 -0.02 28.19 -5.98
CA ASP A 628 -1.13 27.54 -6.68
C ASP A 628 -0.72 26.29 -7.52
N VAL A 629 0.36 25.62 -7.11
CA VAL A 629 0.83 24.37 -7.70
C VAL A 629 0.91 23.27 -6.63
N ARG A 630 0.83 22.02 -7.06
CA ARG A 630 0.99 20.90 -6.15
C ARG A 630 2.45 20.76 -5.67
N ASN A 631 2.64 20.25 -4.46
CA ASN A 631 3.96 19.93 -3.95
C ASN A 631 4.60 18.70 -4.66
N ARG A 632 5.88 18.49 -4.40
CA ARG A 632 6.58 17.30 -4.90
C ARG A 632 6.14 16.07 -4.12
N ALA A 633 5.58 15.08 -4.82
CA ALA A 633 5.06 13.87 -4.20
C ALA A 633 6.12 12.98 -3.52
N ASN A 634 7.39 13.20 -3.75
CA ASN A 634 8.52 12.45 -3.19
C ASN A 634 9.55 13.35 -2.48
N SER A 635 9.13 14.51 -2.00
CA SER A 635 9.92 15.29 -1.06
C SER A 635 10.04 14.51 0.25
N GLY A 636 11.22 14.30 0.74
CA GLY A 636 11.42 13.76 2.09
C GLY A 636 11.10 14.82 3.13
N GLY A 637 10.59 14.37 4.29
CA GLY A 637 10.47 15.21 5.47
C GLY A 637 11.41 14.71 6.56
N GLN A 638 11.68 15.55 7.53
CA GLN A 638 12.54 15.28 8.69
C GLN A 638 11.81 15.69 9.96
N ILE A 639 11.77 14.79 10.94
CA ILE A 639 11.27 15.12 12.27
C ILE A 639 12.33 15.92 13.01
N SER A 640 11.98 17.10 13.51
CA SER A 640 12.87 17.95 14.28
C SER A 640 12.52 18.03 15.77
N LEU A 641 11.30 17.63 16.13
CA LEU A 641 10.85 17.51 17.53
C LEU A 641 9.87 16.35 17.63
N PHE A 642 10.01 15.49 18.63
CA PHE A 642 9.09 14.42 18.92
C PHE A 642 9.05 14.13 20.42
N ALA A 643 7.95 14.48 21.07
CA ALA A 643 7.70 14.19 22.48
C ALA A 643 6.33 13.54 22.64
N CYS A 644 6.26 12.47 23.40
CA CYS A 644 5.04 11.71 23.61
C CYS A 644 4.85 11.41 25.11
N GLU A 645 4.50 12.44 25.85
CA GLU A 645 4.27 12.34 27.29
C GLU A 645 2.90 12.96 27.64
N PRO A 646 1.96 12.18 28.18
CA PRO A 646 0.68 12.71 28.60
C PRO A 646 0.82 13.88 29.58
N PRO A 647 -0.10 14.84 29.52
CA PRO A 647 -1.24 14.96 28.61
C PRO A 647 -0.89 15.63 27.28
N VAL A 648 0.37 15.93 26.98
CA VAL A 648 0.80 16.66 25.79
C VAL A 648 1.71 15.77 24.93
N ARG A 649 1.32 15.59 23.67
CA ARG A 649 2.14 14.93 22.67
C ARG A 649 2.40 15.89 21.54
N VAL A 650 3.66 16.18 21.25
CA VAL A 650 4.03 17.18 20.25
C VAL A 650 5.06 16.67 19.27
N THR A 651 4.91 17.06 18.04
CA THR A 651 5.90 16.82 16.98
C THR A 651 6.04 18.04 16.09
N GLU A 652 7.25 18.22 15.54
CA GLU A 652 7.47 19.11 14.42
C GLU A 652 8.16 18.38 13.29
N VAL A 653 7.66 18.55 12.08
CA VAL A 653 8.22 17.98 10.86
C VAL A 653 8.48 19.07 9.84
N MET A 654 9.65 18.99 9.20
CA MET A 654 10.08 19.86 8.11
C MET A 654 10.07 19.08 6.79
N ALA A 655 9.70 19.75 5.68
CA ALA A 655 9.78 19.18 4.34
C ALA A 655 10.32 20.24 3.35
N PRO A 656 11.61 20.59 3.45
CA PRO A 656 12.20 21.71 2.70
C PRO A 656 12.14 21.49 1.17
N ASP A 657 12.14 20.24 0.71
CA ASP A 657 12.08 19.89 -0.70
C ASP A 657 10.65 19.78 -1.25
N ALA A 658 9.63 20.16 -0.47
CA ALA A 658 8.22 20.08 -0.91
C ALA A 658 7.94 20.97 -2.12
N TYR A 659 8.59 22.09 -2.24
CA TYR A 659 8.49 23.03 -3.36
C TYR A 659 9.86 23.51 -3.79
N ASP A 660 9.98 24.03 -5.03
CA ASP A 660 11.15 24.76 -5.48
C ASP A 660 11.17 26.18 -4.88
N ASP A 661 12.34 26.70 -4.64
CA ASP A 661 12.58 28.11 -4.26
C ASP A 661 11.81 28.57 -2.99
N ILE A 662 11.76 27.70 -1.97
CA ILE A 662 11.23 28.03 -0.65
C ILE A 662 12.30 27.84 0.42
N ASP A 663 12.23 28.65 1.47
CA ASP A 663 13.17 28.61 2.61
C ASP A 663 12.66 27.75 3.77
N ALA A 664 11.34 27.63 3.93
CA ALA A 664 10.74 26.82 4.98
C ALA A 664 9.37 26.25 4.56
N TYR A 665 9.13 24.99 4.95
CA TYR A 665 7.85 24.30 4.89
C TYR A 665 7.82 23.33 6.06
N ARG A 666 7.18 23.71 7.16
CA ARG A 666 7.21 22.96 8.42
C ARG A 666 5.89 23.05 9.17
N ARG A 667 5.60 22.01 9.93
CA ARG A 667 4.36 21.88 10.69
C ARG A 667 4.66 21.37 12.09
N THR A 668 4.21 22.12 13.09
CA THR A 668 4.23 21.73 14.50
C THR A 668 2.81 21.33 14.90
N VAL A 669 2.63 20.14 15.46
CA VAL A 669 1.31 19.63 15.88
C VAL A 669 1.41 19.12 17.31
N ALA A 670 0.48 19.56 18.18
CA ALA A 670 0.39 19.07 19.54
C ALA A 670 -1.01 18.55 19.85
N LEU A 671 -1.11 17.27 20.25
CA LEU A 671 -2.33 16.64 20.78
C LEU A 671 -2.34 16.79 22.30
N VAL A 672 -3.36 17.44 22.85
CA VAL A 672 -3.48 17.78 24.26
C VAL A 672 -4.73 17.14 24.87
N ASP A 673 -4.55 16.29 25.88
CA ASP A 673 -5.66 15.65 26.59
C ASP A 673 -6.24 16.63 27.62
N ILE A 674 -7.58 16.73 27.61
CA ILE A 674 -8.36 17.50 28.60
C ILE A 674 -9.00 16.55 29.59
N SER A 675 -9.56 15.46 29.11
CA SER A 675 -10.21 14.43 29.90
C SER A 675 -9.93 13.03 29.28
N ASP A 676 -10.51 12.00 29.84
CA ASP A 676 -10.46 10.66 29.28
C ASP A 676 -11.12 10.59 27.88
N ASP A 677 -12.05 11.50 27.56
CA ASP A 677 -12.84 11.48 26.35
C ASP A 677 -12.54 12.67 25.41
N ASP A 678 -11.96 13.77 25.91
CA ASP A 678 -11.76 15.00 25.17
C ASP A 678 -10.27 15.34 25.01
N SER A 679 -9.91 15.78 23.84
CA SER A 679 -8.60 16.33 23.50
C SER A 679 -8.76 17.38 22.41
N TYR A 680 -7.85 18.33 22.35
CA TYR A 680 -7.73 19.26 21.22
C TYR A 680 -6.37 19.16 20.55
N VAL A 681 -6.25 19.71 19.34
CA VAL A 681 -5.00 19.74 18.59
C VAL A 681 -4.62 21.17 18.29
N LEU A 682 -3.43 21.60 18.73
CA LEU A 682 -2.78 22.81 18.20
C LEU A 682 -2.02 22.45 16.93
N ASP A 683 -2.25 23.20 15.87
CA ASP A 683 -1.59 23.03 14.59
C ASP A 683 -1.00 24.36 14.13
N VAL A 684 0.32 24.40 13.97
CA VAL A 684 1.06 25.57 13.51
C VAL A 684 1.81 25.23 12.24
N PHE A 685 1.36 25.80 11.11
CA PHE A 685 2.02 25.62 9.82
C PHE A 685 2.82 26.85 9.45
N ARG A 686 4.14 26.70 9.27
CA ARG A 686 5.07 27.77 8.90
C ARG A 686 5.63 27.54 7.50
N ALA A 687 5.62 28.59 6.67
CA ALA A 687 6.20 28.58 5.35
C ALA A 687 6.88 29.89 5.00
N ARG A 688 8.01 29.84 4.31
CA ARG A 688 8.73 31.00 3.78
C ARG A 688 9.09 30.78 2.31
N GLY A 689 8.90 31.84 1.51
CA GLY A 689 9.12 31.83 0.06
C GLY A 689 7.81 31.69 -0.72
N GLY A 690 7.84 32.05 -1.99
CA GLY A 690 6.64 32.06 -2.84
C GLY A 690 5.79 33.32 -2.70
N THR A 691 4.64 33.33 -3.38
CA THR A 691 3.73 34.48 -3.48
C THR A 691 2.31 34.19 -2.97
N ASN A 692 1.89 32.91 -2.97
CA ASN A 692 0.57 32.51 -2.50
C ASN A 692 0.71 31.31 -1.56
N HIS A 693 0.16 31.42 -0.37
CA HIS A 693 0.08 30.37 0.62
C HIS A 693 -1.38 30.05 0.91
N ARG A 694 -1.84 28.82 0.58
CA ARG A 694 -3.22 28.37 0.81
C ARG A 694 -3.25 27.13 1.68
N LEU A 695 -3.64 27.31 2.93
CA LEU A 695 -3.83 26.19 3.86
C LEU A 695 -5.21 25.60 3.66
N SER A 696 -5.25 24.33 3.29
CA SER A 696 -6.49 23.56 3.07
C SER A 696 -6.78 22.64 4.25
N TYR A 697 -8.06 22.60 4.64
CA TYR A 697 -8.63 21.59 5.52
C TYR A 697 -9.93 21.07 4.96
N HIS A 698 -10.26 19.84 5.27
CA HIS A 698 -11.61 19.31 5.12
C HIS A 698 -11.93 18.40 6.29
N GLY A 699 -13.12 18.57 6.84
CA GLY A 699 -13.62 17.78 7.96
C GLY A 699 -14.25 16.46 7.53
N PRO A 700 -14.90 15.75 8.46
CA PRO A 700 -15.66 14.56 8.16
C PRO A 700 -16.78 14.85 7.16
N ALA A 701 -17.35 13.80 6.54
CA ALA A 701 -18.53 13.95 5.70
C ALA A 701 -19.68 14.58 6.52
N GLY A 702 -20.37 15.56 5.95
CA GLY A 702 -21.46 16.27 6.56
C GLY A 702 -21.45 17.75 6.27
N ALA A 703 -22.36 18.48 6.92
CA ALA A 703 -22.48 19.93 6.76
C ALA A 703 -21.36 20.66 7.49
N ALA A 704 -20.89 21.76 6.91
CA ALA A 704 -19.97 22.70 7.56
C ALA A 704 -20.66 24.03 7.81
N THR A 705 -20.47 24.60 8.99
CA THR A 705 -21.04 25.90 9.40
C THR A 705 -19.91 26.83 9.80
N VAL A 706 -19.92 28.06 9.27
CA VAL A 706 -18.98 29.12 9.64
C VAL A 706 -19.62 30.04 10.64
N GLU A 707 -18.91 30.36 11.73
CA GLU A 707 -19.34 31.36 12.72
C GLU A 707 -18.35 32.51 12.78
N ARG A 708 -18.86 33.71 13.06
CA ARG A 708 -18.09 34.97 13.18
C ARG A 708 -17.47 35.47 11.87
N LEU A 709 -17.89 34.90 10.73
CA LEU A 709 -17.46 35.34 9.40
C LEU A 709 -18.64 35.23 8.43
N GLU A 710 -18.92 36.27 7.67
CA GLU A 710 -19.93 36.26 6.61
C GLU A 710 -19.32 35.66 5.34
N MET A 711 -19.97 34.63 4.79
CA MET A 711 -19.57 33.98 3.55
C MET A 711 -20.52 34.38 2.42
N ILE A 712 -19.95 34.68 1.27
CA ILE A 712 -20.65 35.13 0.06
C ILE A 712 -20.59 34.01 -0.97
N GLU A 713 -21.77 33.52 -1.40
CA GLU A 713 -21.86 32.47 -2.43
C GLU A 713 -21.29 32.98 -3.77
N GLN A 714 -20.46 32.17 -4.43
CA GLN A 714 -20.03 32.34 -5.81
C GLN A 714 -21.02 31.58 -6.70
N PRO A 715 -21.87 32.24 -7.51
CA PRO A 715 -23.01 31.59 -8.14
C PRO A 715 -22.67 30.65 -9.30
N THR A 716 -21.43 30.72 -9.82
CA THR A 716 -20.97 29.89 -10.96
C THR A 716 -19.50 29.52 -10.81
N GLY A 717 -19.08 28.51 -11.56
CA GLY A 717 -17.69 28.09 -11.68
C GLY A 717 -17.16 27.29 -10.48
N THR A 718 -15.87 27.40 -10.24
CA THR A 718 -15.12 26.63 -9.24
C THR A 718 -14.22 27.55 -8.41
N PHE A 719 -13.45 26.98 -7.48
CA PHE A 719 -12.47 27.77 -6.72
C PHE A 719 -11.39 28.40 -7.62
N ALA A 720 -11.10 27.78 -8.80
CA ALA A 720 -10.21 28.36 -9.80
C ALA A 720 -10.76 29.64 -10.42
N GLY A 721 -12.07 29.89 -10.39
CA GLY A 721 -12.72 31.09 -10.87
C GLY A 721 -14.20 30.89 -11.23
N PRO A 722 -14.98 31.99 -11.31
CA PRO A 722 -16.41 31.92 -11.63
C PRO A 722 -16.70 31.47 -13.07
N ASP A 723 -15.71 31.60 -13.95
CA ASP A 723 -15.80 31.21 -15.38
C ASP A 723 -15.10 29.87 -15.68
N VAL A 724 -14.57 29.15 -14.66
CA VAL A 724 -13.88 27.85 -14.82
C VAL A 724 -14.85 26.74 -14.52
N GLU A 725 -15.05 25.83 -15.48
CA GLU A 725 -15.95 24.68 -15.33
C GLU A 725 -15.37 23.62 -14.38
N PHE A 726 -16.28 22.83 -13.78
CA PHE A 726 -15.89 21.72 -12.93
C PHE A 726 -15.06 20.70 -13.71
N ALA A 727 -13.95 20.27 -13.11
CA ALA A 727 -12.98 19.32 -13.66
C ALA A 727 -12.32 19.80 -14.98
N GLU A 728 -12.35 21.09 -15.26
CA GLU A 728 -11.61 21.65 -16.39
C GLU A 728 -10.13 21.33 -16.25
N LEU A 729 -9.57 20.72 -17.29
CA LEU A 729 -8.16 20.34 -17.36
C LEU A 729 -7.32 21.45 -18.00
N PRO A 730 -6.01 21.49 -17.70
CA PRO A 730 -5.11 22.49 -18.30
C PRO A 730 -5.09 22.38 -19.82
N GLY A 731 -4.83 23.53 -20.49
CA GLY A 731 -4.77 23.62 -21.94
C GLY A 731 -3.62 22.82 -22.58
N GLU A 732 -3.62 22.77 -23.93
CA GLU A 732 -2.55 22.11 -24.70
C GLU A 732 -1.17 22.66 -24.31
N GLY A 733 -0.26 21.78 -23.92
CA GLY A 733 1.12 22.12 -23.54
C GLY A 733 1.36 22.23 -22.03
N GLU A 734 0.32 22.24 -21.20
CA GLU A 734 0.44 22.20 -19.76
C GLU A 734 0.42 20.73 -19.26
N THR A 735 1.20 20.48 -18.23
CA THR A 735 1.26 19.13 -17.66
C THR A 735 0.20 18.98 -16.57
N ILE A 736 -0.73 18.03 -16.71
CA ILE A 736 -1.75 17.70 -15.70
C ILE A 736 -1.14 17.54 -14.29
N ARG A 737 0.10 17.10 -14.21
CA ARG A 737 0.81 16.94 -12.93
C ARG A 737 1.18 18.26 -12.24
N ASN A 738 1.08 19.39 -12.91
CA ASN A 738 1.42 20.70 -12.36
C ASN A 738 0.17 21.58 -12.12
N THR A 739 -1.03 21.01 -12.19
CA THR A 739 -2.27 21.75 -11.96
C THR A 739 -2.49 22.04 -10.48
N SER A 740 -3.18 23.14 -10.19
CA SER A 740 -3.59 23.51 -8.83
C SER A 740 -4.63 22.56 -8.22
N GLY A 741 -5.44 21.89 -9.05
CA GLY A 741 -6.59 21.10 -8.61
C GLY A 741 -7.84 21.92 -8.29
N PHE A 742 -7.80 23.24 -8.42
CA PHE A 742 -8.86 24.17 -7.98
C PHE A 742 -10.15 24.04 -8.79
N SER A 743 -10.09 23.54 -10.04
CA SER A 743 -11.26 23.25 -10.86
C SER A 743 -12.13 22.08 -10.33
N TYR A 744 -11.63 21.31 -9.38
CA TYR A 744 -12.39 20.23 -8.72
C TYR A 744 -13.11 20.67 -7.44
N LEU A 745 -12.97 21.95 -7.05
CA LEU A 745 -13.64 22.54 -5.89
C LEU A 745 -14.79 23.43 -6.36
N TYR A 746 -16.00 23.01 -6.11
CA TYR A 746 -17.26 23.64 -6.55
C TYR A 746 -18.13 24.09 -5.35
N ASP A 747 -19.32 24.67 -5.57
CA ASP A 747 -20.17 25.25 -4.52
C ASP A 747 -19.37 26.18 -3.60
N VAL A 748 -18.72 27.18 -4.23
CA VAL A 748 -17.74 28.03 -3.56
C VAL A 748 -18.44 29.18 -2.83
N GLU A 749 -18.05 29.37 -1.59
CA GLU A 749 -18.38 30.56 -0.78
C GLU A 749 -17.07 31.25 -0.39
N ARG A 750 -17.03 32.58 -0.39
CA ARG A 750 -15.84 33.39 -0.09
C ARG A 750 -16.11 34.46 0.96
N SER A 751 -15.11 34.85 1.73
CA SER A 751 -15.20 35.94 2.72
C SER A 751 -15.39 37.35 2.11
N GLY A 752 -15.22 37.47 0.80
CA GLY A 752 -15.36 38.77 0.12
C GLY A 752 -14.21 39.76 0.37
N GLY A 753 -13.16 39.33 1.09
CA GLY A 753 -11.99 40.15 1.38
C GLY A 753 -11.21 39.65 2.60
N PRO A 754 -10.21 40.45 3.07
CA PRO A 754 -9.36 40.07 4.19
C PRO A 754 -10.12 39.78 5.49
N VAL A 755 -9.67 38.79 6.23
CA VAL A 755 -10.20 38.35 7.51
C VAL A 755 -9.15 38.58 8.60
N GLU A 756 -9.39 39.62 9.42
CA GLU A 756 -8.47 40.04 10.48
C GLU A 756 -8.83 39.47 11.85
N SER A 757 -10.00 38.90 11.99
CA SER A 757 -10.54 38.42 13.25
C SER A 757 -10.71 36.91 13.31
N TYR A 758 -10.66 36.38 14.52
CA TYR A 758 -10.96 34.99 14.83
C TYR A 758 -12.36 34.56 14.32
N TYR A 759 -12.39 33.39 13.68
CA TYR A 759 -13.62 32.71 13.24
C TYR A 759 -13.53 31.20 13.47
N THR A 760 -14.66 30.53 13.39
CA THR A 760 -14.71 29.05 13.49
C THR A 760 -15.41 28.41 12.29
N VAL A 761 -15.00 27.18 12.00
CA VAL A 761 -15.68 26.30 11.06
C VAL A 761 -15.99 24.99 11.79
N ASP A 762 -17.25 24.57 11.77
CA ASP A 762 -17.73 23.40 12.48
C ASP A 762 -18.34 22.40 11.49
N TRP A 763 -17.77 21.19 11.44
CA TRP A 763 -18.29 20.07 10.64
C TRP A 763 -19.03 19.10 11.54
N GLN A 764 -20.30 18.84 11.27
CA GLN A 764 -21.09 17.79 11.90
C GLN A 764 -20.89 16.47 11.14
N ALA A 765 -20.38 15.42 11.80
CA ALA A 765 -20.09 14.16 11.16
C ALA A 765 -21.36 13.35 10.81
N GLU A 766 -21.43 12.90 9.55
CA GLU A 766 -22.42 11.90 9.11
C GLU A 766 -21.90 10.48 9.33
N ASP A 767 -22.75 9.61 9.87
CA ASP A 767 -22.43 8.20 10.03
C ASP A 767 -22.52 7.42 8.72
N ARG A 768 -21.47 7.45 7.92
CA ARG A 768 -21.39 6.73 6.64
C ARG A 768 -21.03 5.24 6.79
N ARG A 769 -20.59 4.81 7.97
CA ARG A 769 -20.01 3.48 8.19
C ARG A 769 -20.57 2.74 9.40
N GLY A 770 -21.65 3.24 10.03
CA GLY A 770 -22.28 2.63 11.21
C GLY A 770 -21.40 2.68 12.47
N ARG A 771 -20.65 3.77 12.66
CA ARG A 771 -19.67 3.88 13.76
C ARG A 771 -20.07 4.86 14.85
N ILE A 772 -21.03 5.74 14.59
CA ILE A 772 -21.56 6.68 15.58
C ILE A 772 -22.57 5.93 16.44
N ALA A 773 -22.33 5.86 17.75
CA ALA A 773 -23.27 5.25 18.67
C ALA A 773 -24.58 6.06 18.74
N GLU A 774 -25.68 5.38 19.01
CA GLU A 774 -27.01 6.02 19.11
C GLU A 774 -27.00 7.15 20.16
N GLY A 775 -27.48 8.31 19.75
CA GLY A 775 -27.55 9.51 20.60
C GLY A 775 -26.28 10.36 20.61
N ARG A 776 -25.21 9.94 19.93
CA ARG A 776 -23.98 10.72 19.76
C ARG A 776 -24.07 11.60 18.51
N GLN A 777 -23.44 12.77 18.58
CA GLN A 777 -23.33 13.72 17.44
C GLN A 777 -21.89 14.29 17.40
N PRO A 778 -20.95 13.52 16.84
CA PRO A 778 -19.57 13.99 16.75
C PRO A 778 -19.43 15.18 15.79
N HIS A 779 -18.62 16.14 16.20
CA HIS A 779 -18.27 17.35 15.44
C HIS A 779 -16.75 17.50 15.41
N LEU A 780 -16.27 18.19 14.40
CA LEU A 780 -14.93 18.81 14.38
C LEU A 780 -15.13 20.32 14.25
N ARG A 781 -14.67 21.07 15.25
CA ARG A 781 -14.60 22.53 15.17
C ARG A 781 -13.16 22.98 14.97
N LEU A 782 -12.94 23.78 13.94
CA LEU A 782 -11.69 24.45 13.67
C LEU A 782 -11.79 25.90 14.13
N HIS A 783 -10.83 26.32 14.95
CA HIS A 783 -10.65 27.70 15.38
C HIS A 783 -9.48 28.30 14.61
N ALA A 784 -9.76 29.28 13.75
CA ALA A 784 -8.75 29.98 12.94
C ALA A 784 -8.30 31.26 13.64
N LEU A 785 -7.00 31.37 13.88
CA LEU A 785 -6.42 32.46 14.69
C LEU A 785 -5.58 33.44 13.87
N THR A 786 -5.15 33.05 12.68
CA THR A 786 -4.24 33.88 11.86
C THR A 786 -5.03 34.77 10.91
N PRO A 787 -4.71 36.06 10.80
CA PRO A 787 -5.22 36.92 9.74
C PRO A 787 -4.86 36.39 8.35
N VAL A 788 -5.84 36.42 7.43
CA VAL A 788 -5.69 35.94 6.04
C VAL A 788 -6.36 36.89 5.04
N ASP A 789 -5.90 36.86 3.79
CA ASP A 789 -6.44 37.72 2.73
C ASP A 789 -7.79 37.21 2.22
N GLU A 790 -8.04 35.90 2.28
CA GLU A 790 -9.31 35.28 1.88
C GLU A 790 -9.55 33.97 2.64
N VAL A 791 -10.81 33.75 2.97
CA VAL A 791 -11.34 32.45 3.40
C VAL A 791 -12.33 31.96 2.36
N ALA A 792 -12.23 30.71 1.95
CA ALA A 792 -13.20 30.07 1.07
C ALA A 792 -13.67 28.74 1.64
N LEU A 793 -14.95 28.43 1.43
CA LEU A 793 -15.52 27.10 1.58
C LEU A 793 -15.87 26.56 0.19
N ALA A 794 -15.58 25.28 -0.06
CA ALA A 794 -15.92 24.64 -1.32
C ALA A 794 -16.23 23.16 -1.12
N SER A 795 -16.96 22.56 -2.05
CA SER A 795 -17.19 21.12 -2.11
C SER A 795 -16.18 20.42 -3.00
N GLY A 796 -15.69 19.26 -2.59
CA GLY A 796 -14.80 18.43 -3.40
C GLY A 796 -15.17 16.95 -3.29
N ASP A 797 -15.09 16.20 -4.41
CA ASP A 797 -15.58 14.83 -4.50
C ASP A 797 -14.50 13.79 -4.19
N PRO A 798 -14.64 12.99 -3.12
CA PRO A 798 -13.84 11.78 -2.95
C PRO A 798 -14.03 10.78 -4.09
N PRO A 799 -13.12 9.78 -4.23
CA PRO A 799 -13.30 8.69 -5.19
C PRO A 799 -14.64 7.97 -5.02
N GLN A 800 -15.39 7.79 -6.11
CA GLN A 800 -16.76 7.29 -6.06
C GLN A 800 -16.88 5.76 -6.25
N ASN A 801 -15.78 5.06 -6.44
CA ASN A 801 -15.74 3.61 -6.66
C ASN A 801 -15.52 2.77 -5.38
N ARG A 802 -15.65 3.38 -4.18
CA ARG A 802 -15.50 2.70 -2.89
C ARG A 802 -16.78 2.79 -2.09
N ALA A 803 -17.27 1.65 -1.64
CA ALA A 803 -18.44 1.61 -0.76
C ALA A 803 -18.19 2.40 0.52
N GLY A 804 -19.16 3.23 0.91
CA GLY A 804 -19.09 4.08 2.11
C GLY A 804 -18.34 5.40 1.92
N ASN A 805 -17.68 5.65 0.78
CA ASN A 805 -17.15 6.98 0.50
C ASN A 805 -18.28 8.02 0.42
N PRO A 806 -18.09 9.24 0.97
CA PRO A 806 -19.07 10.31 0.84
C PRO A 806 -19.18 10.81 -0.60
N ARG A 807 -20.27 11.49 -0.93
CA ARG A 807 -20.45 12.13 -2.24
C ARG A 807 -19.53 13.33 -2.38
N SER A 808 -19.40 14.13 -1.33
CA SER A 808 -18.55 15.30 -1.27
C SER A 808 -18.04 15.52 0.16
N LEU A 809 -16.98 16.29 0.29
CA LEU A 809 -16.48 16.86 1.53
C LEU A 809 -16.48 18.38 1.42
N ARG A 810 -16.65 19.10 2.55
CA ARG A 810 -16.51 20.56 2.60
C ARG A 810 -15.11 20.96 2.98
N TYR A 811 -14.48 21.70 2.10
CA TYR A 811 -13.11 22.22 2.20
C TYR A 811 -13.13 23.66 2.71
N LEU A 812 -12.30 23.93 3.70
CA LEU A 812 -11.91 25.27 4.13
C LEU A 812 -10.56 25.62 3.51
N ILE A 813 -10.43 26.74 2.85
CA ILE A 813 -9.19 27.22 2.26
C ILE A 813 -8.89 28.62 2.81
N GLN A 814 -7.75 28.75 3.49
CA GLN A 814 -7.25 29.99 4.06
C GLN A 814 -6.11 30.49 3.19
N SER A 815 -6.22 31.68 2.61
CA SER A 815 -5.26 32.19 1.63
C SER A 815 -4.53 33.44 2.15
N ARG A 816 -3.20 33.46 2.00
CA ARG A 816 -2.35 34.64 2.14
C ARG A 816 -1.62 34.91 0.82
N ILE A 817 -1.58 36.12 0.36
CA ILE A 817 -1.08 36.52 -0.95
C ILE A 817 -0.13 37.71 -0.79
N GLY A 818 1.05 37.66 -1.40
CA GLY A 818 2.06 38.72 -1.31
C GLY A 818 3.32 38.42 -2.11
N GLU A 819 4.38 39.21 -1.89
CA GLU A 819 5.71 38.95 -2.46
C GLU A 819 6.63 38.42 -1.35
N GLU A 820 7.52 37.46 -1.64
CA GLU A 820 8.46 36.86 -0.67
C GLU A 820 7.77 36.51 0.67
N MET A 821 6.71 35.72 0.56
CA MET A 821 5.78 35.46 1.66
C MET A 821 6.47 34.75 2.84
N GLN A 822 6.13 35.18 4.03
CA GLN A 822 6.33 34.46 5.27
C GLN A 822 4.96 34.29 5.95
N SER A 823 4.60 33.06 6.25
CA SER A 823 3.30 32.76 6.86
C SER A 823 3.45 31.82 8.05
N GLN A 824 2.68 32.10 9.08
CA GLN A 824 2.43 31.23 10.22
C GLN A 824 0.92 31.09 10.39
N PHE A 825 0.36 29.97 9.95
CA PHE A 825 -1.04 29.65 10.19
C PHE A 825 -1.16 28.96 11.54
N VAL A 826 -2.00 29.48 12.41
CA VAL A 826 -2.27 28.96 13.74
C VAL A 826 -3.72 28.51 13.81
N THR A 827 -3.92 27.23 14.03
CA THR A 827 -5.23 26.60 14.03
C THR A 827 -5.39 25.72 15.26
N MET A 828 -6.57 25.74 15.86
CA MET A 828 -6.95 24.80 16.90
C MET A 828 -8.05 23.87 16.39
N LEU A 829 -7.91 22.56 16.56
CA LEU A 829 -8.92 21.57 16.20
C LEU A 829 -9.54 21.00 17.48
N GLU A 830 -10.86 21.12 17.58
CA GLU A 830 -11.67 20.63 18.70
C GLU A 830 -12.62 19.54 18.18
N PRO A 831 -12.24 18.24 18.25
CA PRO A 831 -13.20 17.18 18.08
C PRO A 831 -14.07 17.07 19.35
N TYR A 832 -15.40 17.09 19.22
CA TYR A 832 -16.31 17.03 20.37
C TYR A 832 -17.60 16.26 20.04
N ASP A 833 -18.30 15.82 21.07
CA ASP A 833 -19.60 15.20 20.92
C ASP A 833 -20.70 16.08 21.50
N THR A 834 -21.64 16.51 20.64
CA THR A 834 -22.84 17.29 20.99
C THR A 834 -22.55 18.69 21.51
N THR A 835 -21.60 18.86 22.46
CA THR A 835 -21.31 20.16 23.09
C THR A 835 -19.82 20.41 23.08
N PRO A 836 -19.37 21.54 22.49
CA PRO A 836 -17.95 21.91 22.51
C PRO A 836 -17.51 22.18 23.96
N PHE A 837 -16.24 21.91 24.25
CA PHE A 837 -15.66 22.12 25.59
C PHE A 837 -14.73 23.34 25.66
N ILE A 838 -14.34 23.92 24.53
CA ILE A 838 -13.56 25.16 24.46
C ILE A 838 -14.52 26.35 24.44
N SER A 839 -14.33 27.29 25.34
CA SER A 839 -15.09 28.55 25.43
C SER A 839 -14.45 29.68 24.64
N GLU A 840 -13.11 29.80 24.66
CA GLU A 840 -12.36 30.82 23.96
C GLU A 840 -10.97 30.32 23.56
N VAL A 841 -10.49 30.78 22.39
CA VAL A 841 -9.11 30.61 21.94
C VAL A 841 -8.59 31.97 21.48
N ARG A 842 -7.40 32.37 21.94
CA ARG A 842 -6.80 33.62 21.52
C ARG A 842 -5.29 33.54 21.43
N LEU A 843 -4.71 34.32 20.53
CA LEU A 843 -3.26 34.59 20.50
C LEU A 843 -2.88 35.49 21.66
N LEU A 844 -1.74 35.21 22.29
CA LEU A 844 -1.14 36.02 23.32
C LEU A 844 -0.05 36.94 22.74
N GLU A 845 0.09 38.13 23.31
CA GLU A 845 1.22 39.02 22.95
C GLU A 845 2.54 38.37 23.40
N THR A 846 3.55 38.44 22.55
CA THR A 846 4.88 37.87 22.80
C THR A 846 5.97 38.92 22.52
N GLU A 847 6.97 38.99 23.43
CA GLU A 847 8.18 39.82 23.22
C GLU A 847 9.38 38.88 23.04
N HIS A 848 10.06 38.98 21.90
CA HIS A 848 11.21 38.15 21.53
C HIS A 848 12.11 38.85 20.49
N ALA A 849 13.35 38.37 20.35
CA ALA A 849 14.32 38.91 19.38
C ALA A 849 14.30 38.17 18.02
N ALA A 850 13.56 37.04 17.91
CA ALA A 850 13.44 36.27 16.68
C ALA A 850 12.60 37.00 15.62
N ALA A 851 12.65 36.54 14.37
CA ALA A 851 11.85 37.10 13.31
C ALA A 851 10.34 36.95 13.61
N ALA A 852 9.53 37.83 13.04
CA ALA A 852 8.08 37.69 13.08
C ALA A 852 7.66 36.33 12.50
N GLU A 853 6.52 35.83 12.98
CA GLU A 853 5.94 34.55 12.49
C GLU A 853 6.81 33.29 12.73
N THR A 854 7.77 33.36 13.66
CA THR A 854 8.55 32.22 14.12
C THR A 854 8.19 31.77 15.54
N VAL A 855 7.44 32.62 16.26
CA VAL A 855 6.98 32.38 17.64
C VAL A 855 5.47 32.57 17.69
N VAL A 856 4.81 31.73 18.45
CA VAL A 856 3.39 31.86 18.76
C VAL A 856 3.11 31.38 20.18
N ALA A 857 2.24 32.13 20.88
CA ALA A 857 1.64 31.71 22.14
C ALA A 857 0.11 31.76 22.02
N VAL A 858 -0.57 30.70 22.48
CA VAL A 858 -2.01 30.54 22.39
C VAL A 858 -2.57 30.23 23.77
N ALA A 859 -3.62 30.98 24.17
CA ALA A 859 -4.44 30.63 25.33
C ALA A 859 -5.70 29.93 24.87
N VAL A 860 -6.02 28.81 25.48
CA VAL A 860 -7.23 27.99 25.28
C VAL A 860 -7.98 27.94 26.60
N GLU A 861 -9.16 28.56 26.64
CA GLU A 861 -10.02 28.56 27.82
C GLU A 861 -11.13 27.53 27.66
N MET A 862 -11.27 26.64 28.61
CA MET A 862 -12.32 25.63 28.65
C MET A 862 -13.57 26.16 29.35
N ILE A 863 -14.71 25.54 29.09
CA ILE A 863 -16.01 25.89 29.71
C ILE A 863 -15.97 25.79 31.25
N ASP A 864 -15.15 24.93 31.82
CA ASP A 864 -15.00 24.75 33.26
C ASP A 864 -14.05 25.79 33.90
N GLY A 865 -13.46 26.70 33.11
CA GLY A 865 -12.54 27.72 33.53
C GLY A 865 -11.07 27.26 33.59
N THR A 866 -10.74 26.08 33.14
CA THR A 866 -9.35 25.65 32.92
C THR A 866 -8.76 26.42 31.75
N VAL A 867 -7.52 26.90 31.89
CA VAL A 867 -6.81 27.62 30.84
C VAL A 867 -5.51 26.91 30.52
N ASP A 868 -5.33 26.55 29.29
CA ASP A 868 -4.07 26.07 28.74
C ASP A 868 -3.36 27.17 27.96
N ILE A 869 -2.06 27.33 28.18
CA ILE A 869 -1.21 28.25 27.41
C ILE A 869 -0.14 27.43 26.72
N LEU A 870 -0.14 27.46 25.40
CA LEU A 870 0.82 26.74 24.56
C LEU A 870 1.75 27.75 23.87
N ILE A 871 3.05 27.44 23.85
CA ILE A 871 4.10 28.28 23.23
C ILE A 871 4.82 27.38 22.22
N SER A 872 4.95 27.87 20.98
CA SER A 872 5.68 27.16 19.92
C SER A 872 6.64 28.12 19.22
N CYS A 873 7.92 27.77 19.24
CA CYS A 873 8.98 28.49 18.55
C CYS A 873 9.59 27.63 17.45
N GLU A 874 9.91 28.22 16.32
CA GLU A 874 10.58 27.56 15.20
C GLU A 874 11.97 27.02 15.59
N GLU A 875 12.72 27.86 16.34
CA GLU A 875 14.03 27.55 16.93
C GLU A 875 13.99 27.88 18.42
N ARG A 876 14.96 27.39 19.18
CA ARG A 876 15.07 27.77 20.62
C ARG A 876 15.11 29.28 20.76
N THR A 877 14.09 29.82 21.36
CA THR A 877 13.91 31.26 21.47
C THR A 877 13.50 31.63 22.90
N ARG A 878 14.12 32.69 23.43
CA ARG A 878 13.66 33.32 24.68
C ARG A 878 12.49 34.24 24.39
N VAL A 879 11.39 34.02 25.07
CA VAL A 879 10.10 34.66 24.85
C VAL A 879 9.54 35.13 26.20
N GLU A 880 9.09 36.36 26.26
CA GLU A 880 8.19 36.84 27.32
C GLU A 880 6.77 36.86 26.77
N VAL A 881 5.84 36.18 27.43
CA VAL A 881 4.45 36.04 26.98
C VAL A 881 3.54 36.81 27.90
N GLU A 882 2.50 37.41 27.36
CA GLU A 882 1.43 38.11 28.08
C GLU A 882 1.04 37.34 29.37
N GLY A 883 0.82 38.04 30.47
CA GLY A 883 0.55 37.41 31.76
C GLY A 883 1.79 37.09 32.61
N GLY A 884 2.98 37.50 32.15
CA GLY A 884 4.24 37.35 32.90
C GLY A 884 4.81 35.92 32.82
N ILE A 885 4.65 35.27 31.69
CA ILE A 885 5.23 33.95 31.42
C ILE A 885 6.57 34.13 30.73
N GLU A 886 7.63 33.53 31.28
CA GLU A 886 8.95 33.48 30.66
C GLU A 886 9.17 32.07 30.09
N PHE A 887 9.58 32.00 28.83
CA PHE A 887 9.92 30.76 28.17
C PHE A 887 11.25 30.86 27.41
N ASP A 888 12.06 29.79 27.43
CA ASP A 888 13.29 29.69 26.63
C ASP A 888 13.39 28.25 26.07
N GLY A 889 13.04 28.10 24.77
CA GLY A 889 12.97 26.79 24.16
C GLY A 889 12.19 26.77 22.86
N ARG A 890 11.75 25.53 22.45
CA ARG A 890 10.95 25.31 21.24
C ARG A 890 9.47 25.05 21.50
N PHE A 891 9.14 24.30 22.52
CA PHE A 891 7.74 24.02 22.88
C PHE A 891 7.52 24.05 24.38
N GLY A 892 6.48 24.77 24.83
CA GLY A 892 6.06 24.84 26.22
C GLY A 892 4.55 24.84 26.36
N MET A 893 4.05 24.25 27.45
CA MET A 893 2.64 24.28 27.83
C MET A 893 2.49 24.47 29.33
N VAL A 894 1.52 25.30 29.72
CA VAL A 894 1.09 25.52 31.09
C VAL A 894 -0.42 25.30 31.19
N ARG A 895 -0.88 24.53 32.17
CA ARG A 895 -2.31 24.42 32.55
C ARG A 895 -2.57 25.10 33.85
N ILE A 896 -3.56 25.98 33.86
CA ILE A 896 -3.98 26.80 35.01
C ILE A 896 -5.42 26.44 35.36
N GLU A 897 -5.66 26.05 36.60
CA GLU A 897 -6.99 25.75 37.14
C GLU A 897 -7.25 26.60 38.37
N ASN A 898 -8.36 27.31 38.38
CA ASN A 898 -8.72 28.24 39.48
C ASN A 898 -7.64 29.28 39.81
N GLY A 899 -6.82 29.68 38.81
CA GLY A 899 -5.71 30.61 38.97
C GLY A 899 -4.39 30.00 39.44
N ASP A 900 -4.36 28.72 39.74
CA ASP A 900 -3.16 27.99 40.15
C ASP A 900 -2.55 27.22 38.99
N VAL A 901 -1.24 27.23 38.83
CA VAL A 901 -0.52 26.34 37.88
C VAL A 901 -0.63 24.93 38.37
N ARG A 902 -1.24 24.05 37.54
CA ARG A 902 -1.42 22.64 37.80
C ARG A 902 -0.44 21.76 37.06
N LEU A 903 -0.10 22.14 35.85
CA LEU A 903 0.77 21.35 35.01
C LEU A 903 1.66 22.25 34.16
N MET A 904 2.92 21.86 34.02
CA MET A 904 3.84 22.42 33.04
C MET A 904 4.51 21.32 32.24
N ARG A 905 4.66 21.52 30.94
CA ARG A 905 5.45 20.67 30.03
C ARG A 905 6.34 21.55 29.16
N MET A 906 7.59 21.13 28.98
CA MET A 906 8.48 21.77 28.02
C MET A 906 9.33 20.74 27.30
N SER A 907 9.60 21.03 26.03
CA SER A 907 10.38 20.16 25.15
C SER A 907 11.40 21.00 24.39
N ASP A 908 12.65 20.54 24.35
CA ASP A 908 13.77 21.27 23.78
C ASP A 908 13.85 22.70 24.33
N ALA A 909 13.82 22.80 25.67
CA ALA A 909 13.69 24.05 26.39
C ALA A 909 14.50 24.06 27.71
N SER A 910 14.97 25.22 28.10
CA SER A 910 15.72 25.46 29.33
C SER A 910 14.90 26.10 30.44
N LEU A 911 13.80 26.80 30.10
CA LEU A 911 13.00 27.58 31.06
C LEU A 911 11.53 27.62 30.65
N LEU A 912 10.64 27.37 31.59
CA LEU A 912 9.23 27.75 31.54
C LEU A 912 8.83 28.26 32.93
N ARG A 913 8.44 29.54 33.07
CA ARG A 913 8.11 30.14 34.35
C ARG A 913 6.80 30.91 34.30
N VAL A 914 5.98 30.75 35.34
CA VAL A 914 4.74 31.48 35.55
C VAL A 914 4.73 32.00 36.99
N GLY A 915 4.93 33.28 37.21
CA GLY A 915 5.06 33.86 38.55
C GLY A 915 6.18 33.18 39.33
N ASP A 916 5.84 32.62 40.51
CA ASP A 916 6.80 31.91 41.37
C ASP A 916 7.03 30.45 41.03
N VAL A 917 6.31 29.91 40.03
CA VAL A 917 6.45 28.52 39.56
C VAL A 917 7.37 28.47 38.36
N ALA A 918 8.42 27.68 38.44
CA ALA A 918 9.37 27.51 37.33
C ALA A 918 9.69 26.01 37.08
N LEU A 919 9.82 25.67 35.81
CA LEU A 919 10.43 24.46 35.33
C LEU A 919 11.73 24.88 34.63
N GLU A 920 12.87 24.46 35.15
CA GLU A 920 14.20 24.84 34.69
C GLU A 920 15.02 23.61 34.36
N ALA A 921 15.77 23.65 33.26
CA ALA A 921 16.68 22.60 32.83
C ALA A 921 18.05 23.21 32.48
N GLU A 922 19.12 22.59 32.96
CA GLU A 922 20.48 22.99 32.61
C GLU A 922 20.79 22.71 31.12
N GLN A 923 20.16 21.69 30.57
CA GLN A 923 20.41 21.20 29.21
C GLN A 923 19.11 20.92 28.46
N PRO A 924 18.75 21.76 27.47
CA PRO A 924 17.52 21.58 26.66
C PRO A 924 17.56 20.35 25.77
N ALA A 925 18.76 19.98 25.26
CA ALA A 925 19.00 18.79 24.45
C ALA A 925 20.44 18.31 24.60
N TRP A 926 20.69 17.06 24.25
CA TRP A 926 22.05 16.54 23.98
C TRP A 926 22.36 16.80 22.52
N GLU A 927 23.53 17.37 22.21
CA GLU A 927 23.95 17.76 20.87
C GLU A 927 25.43 17.51 20.65
N GLY A 928 25.79 17.23 19.40
CA GLY A 928 27.17 16.99 19.00
C GLY A 928 27.28 16.49 17.57
N VAL A 929 28.35 15.78 17.29
CA VAL A 929 28.64 15.21 15.99
C VAL A 929 28.73 13.68 16.05
N VAL A 930 28.38 13.04 14.93
CA VAL A 930 28.61 11.60 14.73
C VAL A 930 30.05 11.40 14.30
N THR A 931 30.76 10.49 14.96
CA THR A 931 32.19 10.24 14.68
C THR A 931 32.47 8.90 14.01
N ALA A 932 31.62 7.92 14.24
CA ALA A 932 31.75 6.59 13.60
C ALA A 932 30.44 5.81 13.71
N ILE A 933 30.30 4.85 12.80
CA ILE A 933 29.24 3.84 12.81
C ILE A 933 29.90 2.47 12.80
N ASN A 934 29.53 1.61 13.73
CA ASN A 934 29.90 0.19 13.76
C ASN A 934 28.66 -0.65 13.49
N ALA A 935 28.70 -1.40 12.40
CA ALA A 935 27.66 -2.32 11.95
C ALA A 935 28.19 -3.76 11.79
N ASP A 936 29.32 -4.09 12.45
CA ASP A 936 29.93 -5.42 12.38
C ASP A 936 29.02 -6.49 13.01
N ASP A 937 28.25 -6.13 14.04
CA ASP A 937 27.21 -6.97 14.61
C ASP A 937 25.83 -6.51 14.07
N PRO A 938 25.20 -7.29 13.19
CA PRO A 938 23.90 -6.93 12.64
C PRO A 938 22.77 -6.87 13.69
N ALA A 939 23.00 -7.45 14.88
CA ALA A 939 22.04 -7.39 15.98
C ALA A 939 22.21 -6.16 16.87
N ASP A 940 23.34 -5.44 16.77
CA ASP A 940 23.66 -4.30 17.62
C ASP A 940 24.48 -3.24 16.87
N HIS A 941 23.82 -2.42 16.08
CA HIS A 941 24.46 -1.30 15.41
C HIS A 941 24.75 -0.17 16.41
N ARG A 942 25.98 0.32 16.42
CA ARG A 942 26.46 1.34 17.35
C ARG A 942 26.89 2.60 16.59
N ILE A 943 26.49 3.74 17.13
CA ILE A 943 26.83 5.06 16.62
C ILE A 943 27.67 5.77 17.66
N SER A 944 28.91 6.16 17.30
CA SER A 944 29.77 6.93 18.18
C SER A 944 29.50 8.42 18.05
N LEU A 945 29.41 9.10 19.18
CA LEU A 945 29.03 10.50 19.33
C LEU A 945 30.15 11.30 19.98
N ASP A 946 30.29 12.55 19.61
CA ASP A 946 31.17 13.53 20.29
C ASP A 946 30.40 14.81 20.63
N PRO A 947 30.21 15.13 21.92
CA PRO A 947 30.64 14.33 23.09
C PRO A 947 29.82 13.05 23.27
N PRO A 948 30.39 12.02 23.86
CA PRO A 948 29.65 10.82 24.23
C PRO A 948 28.63 11.15 25.35
N LEU A 949 27.50 10.43 25.35
CA LEU A 949 26.48 10.62 26.37
C LEU A 949 26.94 10.10 27.73
N PRO A 950 26.58 10.78 28.85
CA PRO A 950 26.78 10.23 30.19
C PRO A 950 26.06 8.87 30.34
N PRO A 951 26.63 7.90 31.04
CA PRO A 951 26.03 6.57 31.19
C PRO A 951 24.66 6.58 31.91
N ASP A 952 24.39 7.63 32.67
CA ASP A 952 23.15 7.86 33.42
C ASP A 952 22.20 8.85 32.75
N ALA A 953 22.47 9.24 31.48
CA ALA A 953 21.56 10.09 30.73
C ALA A 953 20.23 9.35 30.48
N ASP A 954 19.12 10.03 30.81
CA ASP A 954 17.77 9.51 30.59
C ASP A 954 17.36 9.70 29.15
N VAL A 955 17.95 8.90 28.24
CA VAL A 955 17.70 8.99 26.78
C VAL A 955 17.27 7.67 26.13
N VAL A 956 17.33 6.55 26.84
CA VAL A 956 16.89 5.26 26.31
C VAL A 956 15.40 5.29 26.04
N GLY A 957 15.00 4.85 24.83
CA GLY A 957 13.62 4.94 24.35
C GLY A 957 13.27 6.30 23.71
N ARG A 958 14.10 7.33 23.90
CA ARG A 958 13.94 8.63 23.22
C ARG A 958 14.43 8.58 21.78
N ARG A 959 14.17 9.65 21.04
CA ARG A 959 14.59 9.80 19.63
C ARG A 959 15.84 10.64 19.55
N ILE A 960 16.81 10.14 18.77
CA ILE A 960 17.95 10.91 18.29
C ILE A 960 17.65 11.35 16.86
N HIS A 961 17.84 12.64 16.57
CA HIS A 961 17.68 13.21 15.24
C HIS A 961 19.07 13.48 14.69
N PHE A 962 19.35 12.95 13.48
CA PHE A 962 20.61 13.24 12.79
C PHE A 962 20.35 14.30 11.72
N HIS A 963 21.25 15.26 11.62
CA HIS A 963 21.25 16.32 10.62
C HIS A 963 22.44 16.07 9.68
N ASN A 964 22.12 15.57 8.49
CA ASN A 964 23.05 15.32 7.41
C ASN A 964 22.41 15.71 6.07
N ASP A 965 23.16 15.63 4.97
CA ASP A 965 22.68 16.02 3.63
C ASP A 965 21.66 15.03 3.02
N VAL A 966 21.15 14.09 3.79
CA VAL A 966 20.19 13.09 3.29
C VAL A 966 18.77 13.65 3.40
N PRO A 967 18.03 13.81 2.30
CA PRO A 967 16.66 14.32 2.31
C PRO A 967 15.65 13.26 2.78
N LYS A 968 15.88 12.69 3.94
CA LYS A 968 15.05 11.62 4.54
C LYS A 968 15.02 11.79 6.04
N ASP A 969 13.96 11.30 6.67
CA ASP A 969 13.95 11.29 8.13
C ASP A 969 15.07 10.39 8.67
N THR A 970 15.86 10.99 9.51
CA THR A 970 17.05 10.42 10.16
C THR A 970 16.84 10.35 11.67
N THR A 971 15.60 10.07 12.08
CA THR A 971 15.20 9.96 13.48
C THR A 971 15.17 8.50 13.92
N TRP A 972 15.80 8.19 15.07
CA TRP A 972 16.00 6.83 15.55
C TRP A 972 15.68 6.69 17.02
N VAL A 973 15.23 5.50 17.42
CA VAL A 973 15.07 5.17 18.84
C VAL A 973 16.43 4.75 19.42
N ILE A 974 16.76 5.29 20.59
CA ILE A 974 17.96 4.89 21.35
C ILE A 974 17.61 3.64 22.17
N GLU A 975 18.25 2.50 21.86
CA GLU A 975 18.04 1.25 22.58
C GLU A 975 18.94 1.13 23.81
N ALA A 976 20.15 1.68 23.72
CA ALA A 976 21.08 1.70 24.84
C ALA A 976 22.14 2.80 24.66
N ILE A 977 22.71 3.23 25.80
CA ILE A 977 23.92 4.06 25.82
C ILE A 977 25.15 3.14 25.80
N THR A 978 26.16 3.45 25.00
CA THR A 978 27.43 2.74 24.93
C THR A 978 28.57 3.60 25.44
N GLU A 979 29.78 3.05 25.57
CA GLU A 979 30.94 3.80 26.04
C GLU A 979 31.28 5.01 25.13
N THR A 980 30.99 4.93 23.82
CA THR A 980 31.33 5.96 22.85
C THR A 980 30.12 6.66 22.24
N GLY A 981 28.90 6.27 22.60
CA GLY A 981 27.69 6.85 22.02
C GLY A 981 26.45 6.04 22.34
N ILE A 982 25.76 5.52 21.31
CA ILE A 982 24.49 4.79 21.44
C ILE A 982 24.47 3.47 20.65
N SER A 983 23.56 2.59 21.06
CA SER A 983 23.09 1.47 20.27
C SER A 983 21.69 1.79 19.75
N THR A 984 21.44 1.46 18.46
CA THR A 984 20.12 1.53 17.84
C THR A 984 19.51 0.13 17.68
N GLY A 985 20.09 -0.88 18.34
CA GLY A 985 19.61 -2.25 18.34
C GLY A 985 19.80 -2.98 17.00
N GLU A 986 19.00 -3.99 16.78
CA GLU A 986 19.03 -4.89 15.63
C GLU A 986 18.59 -4.20 14.34
N ILE A 987 19.50 -3.49 13.68
CA ILE A 987 19.19 -2.82 12.42
C ILE A 987 20.31 -3.06 11.43
N THR A 988 20.01 -3.81 10.42
CA THR A 988 20.98 -4.28 9.45
C THR A 988 21.59 -3.16 8.62
N ILE A 989 20.88 -2.04 8.40
CA ILE A 989 21.33 -0.96 7.52
C ILE A 989 20.82 0.36 8.04
N ILE A 990 21.74 1.25 8.37
CA ILE A 990 21.48 2.65 8.67
C ILE A 990 21.55 3.42 7.36
N TRP A 991 20.40 3.67 6.79
CA TRP A 991 20.24 4.25 5.46
C TRP A 991 20.89 5.62 5.32
N ASP A 992 20.83 6.42 6.37
CA ASP A 992 21.23 7.81 6.38
C ASP A 992 22.75 8.00 6.19
N PHE A 993 23.52 6.98 6.54
CA PHE A 993 24.96 6.96 6.41
C PHE A 993 25.46 5.95 5.38
N LEU A 994 24.56 5.34 4.60
CA LEU A 994 24.91 4.28 3.67
C LEU A 994 25.48 4.82 2.37
N ASP A 995 26.70 4.40 2.02
CA ASP A 995 27.23 4.56 0.68
C ASP A 995 26.56 3.57 -0.28
N SER A 996 25.64 4.06 -1.08
CA SER A 996 24.89 3.27 -2.07
C SER A 996 25.60 3.16 -3.42
N SER A 997 26.83 3.67 -3.56
CA SER A 997 27.54 3.70 -4.84
C SER A 997 28.00 2.32 -5.32
N ASP A 998 28.21 1.37 -4.42
CA ASP A 998 28.71 0.03 -4.75
C ASP A 998 28.15 -1.06 -3.82
N TYR A 999 26.94 -1.54 -4.08
CA TYR A 999 26.35 -2.66 -3.34
C TYR A 999 27.06 -4.00 -3.56
N ALA A 1000 27.82 -4.15 -4.65
CA ALA A 1000 28.55 -5.39 -4.93
C ALA A 1000 29.78 -5.54 -4.03
N ALA A 1001 30.35 -4.44 -3.56
CA ALA A 1001 31.48 -4.42 -2.63
C ALA A 1001 31.07 -4.58 -1.16
N GLY A 1002 29.75 -4.68 -0.87
CA GLY A 1002 29.20 -4.69 0.47
C GLY A 1002 28.77 -3.31 0.95
N PHE A 1003 28.14 -3.28 2.13
CA PHE A 1003 27.64 -2.02 2.69
C PHE A 1003 28.77 -1.25 3.35
N ARG A 1004 28.92 0.00 2.96
CA ARG A 1004 29.84 0.95 3.59
C ARG A 1004 29.05 2.07 4.21
N TYR A 1005 29.51 2.52 5.38
CA TYR A 1005 28.95 3.68 6.05
C TYR A 1005 29.93 4.83 5.93
N LEU A 1006 29.41 6.00 5.53
CA LEU A 1006 30.14 7.26 5.46
C LEU A 1006 29.66 8.16 6.58
N VAL A 1007 30.62 8.72 7.32
CA VAL A 1007 30.39 9.76 8.32
C VAL A 1007 31.18 10.97 7.88
N ASN A 1008 30.50 12.12 7.76
CA ASN A 1008 31.10 13.40 7.37
C ASN A 1008 31.35 14.24 8.63
N GLU A 1009 32.27 15.22 8.53
CA GLU A 1009 32.58 16.12 9.65
C GLU A 1009 31.39 16.97 10.12
N ASP A 1010 30.38 17.15 9.24
CA ASP A 1010 29.18 17.94 9.48
C ASP A 1010 27.96 17.12 9.95
N ASP A 1011 28.07 15.79 10.05
CA ASP A 1011 26.99 14.94 10.55
C ASP A 1011 26.76 15.21 12.04
N ARG A 1012 25.62 15.87 12.37
CA ARG A 1012 25.26 16.28 13.73
C ARG A 1012 24.14 15.42 14.28
N PHE A 1013 24.02 15.41 15.60
CA PHE A 1013 22.87 14.82 16.28
C PHE A 1013 22.25 15.79 17.28
N VAL A 1014 20.96 15.64 17.50
CA VAL A 1014 20.18 16.29 18.57
C VAL A 1014 19.28 15.25 19.23
N ILE A 1015 19.27 15.25 20.57
CA ILE A 1015 18.32 14.47 21.38
C ILE A 1015 17.60 15.48 22.28
N PRO A 1016 16.41 15.95 21.90
CA PRO A 1016 15.63 16.89 22.71
C PRO A 1016 15.30 16.32 24.09
N ASN A 1017 15.45 17.12 25.12
CA ASN A 1017 15.00 16.78 26.44
C ASN A 1017 13.55 17.25 26.68
N HIS A 1018 12.81 16.48 27.46
CA HIS A 1018 11.42 16.74 27.82
C HIS A 1018 11.29 16.79 29.33
N PHE A 1019 10.62 17.80 29.84
CA PHE A 1019 10.45 18.02 31.27
C PHE A 1019 8.99 18.31 31.60
N GLY A 1020 8.55 17.82 32.77
CA GLY A 1020 7.20 18.02 33.25
C GLY A 1020 7.17 18.36 34.74
N LEU A 1021 6.17 19.13 35.13
CA LEU A 1021 5.80 19.45 36.53
C LEU A 1021 4.30 19.24 36.66
N ASP A 1022 3.87 18.40 37.60
CA ASP A 1022 2.48 18.19 38.00
C ASP A 1022 2.31 18.64 39.45
N ARG A 1023 1.23 19.40 39.76
CA ARG A 1023 0.95 19.96 41.10
C ARG A 1023 -0.44 19.60 41.58
#